data_da7b52c4d01ea1140bcfa878cc9aada6
#
_entry.id   da7b52c4d01ea1140bcfa878cc9aada6
#
_cell.length_a   1.000
_cell.length_b   1.000
_cell.length_c   1.000
_cell.angle_alpha   90.00
_cell.angle_beta   90.00
_cell.angle_gamma   90.00
#
_symmetry.space_group_name_H-M   'P 1'
#
loop_
_entity.id
_entity.type
_entity.pdbx_description
1 polymer ?
#
loop_
_entity_poly.entity_id
_entity_poly.type
_entity_poly.pdbx_seq_one_letter_code
_entity_poly.pdbx_strand_id
1 'polypeptide(L)'
;MSSLLKSPLDNSIADAVYNEIQNRSARYYYFLGKTLRWTDEATPPYPIDSYNYELQTRDEIITMKEINSTDVAFVIPRKDWVTGQIWDMYDDQYSTEVQGINLIAGGFGYSGVPTITISGGGGSGASASAVVSNGSIVGITLNSRGYGYTSVPTVTISGGGGSLGYAEAVVNIAPSGAQRLEDTNCYALTDDFNVYKCLDNNNDAISTYKPVGTVVDPVIMPDGYMWKYLYSIPIALRNKFLTDVYMPVVNSIRSQFYSGGELLNVTIDNAGQNYTFANISVSGDGYRTSDPLLLKSLTFSNTGSGYTSGATMVIAPPFNGANTWTDSVGILLGQKVEYNNNLYECTVSGITATPGPNHKQGIVANGTAALKYIGTRATGTLTTSGGVITGYTLNGQIYDITMTSGGLGYTSAPTLNITGGSGSNFVGQAVMNGTSVSRVYIANSGDGYTSIPTLSFGTLWTASTAVTVGQQIYYSNRLYTVTVAGTTHATTAPTIAGAIATIPVTSGGAGYTSSPTFVVSAPEVPGGNTAVVTANISGGIITSITISSGGTGYINPPSVTFSGGGGTGLVLGTPTMQTATNGTATLKYAGTPATATAVLKYGSGYSSLPTVVINPVSGGSSGAAYFVGVKSEAKLTPLITNGQIKTVQIDDGGIGYTYANLNVTGDGTSATISADLSPGDINTLQANTELLTPNGRIMAYPVISGGYGYGSDFPVTITGDGTGAAATAHVVNGKVNKIEVTNYGVDYRWCKVSFDQGSGTGAVARGVQAPYGGHGKDPITGMFAKTLMFYSNISKDTNQGFTVNNDFRQLGIIKNPRQFGTYGNLASTLASACYVVTGFIDTTNFTQDMNVNLGTATGPLFRIVALTSTGALMQSIDNEVPVVGNVFINAAGNTFSASGVTNPTVDKYSGHVLFIDNKIAFTPTADQNVTLRTVIHF
;
A
#
# COMPACT_ATOMS: atom_id res chain seq x y z
N MET A 1 8.43 -39.66 11.75
CA MET A 1 8.38 -39.68 10.26
C MET A 1 7.84 -38.33 9.82
N SER A 2 8.69 -37.46 9.34
CA SER A 2 8.21 -36.24 8.64
C SER A 2 7.57 -36.73 7.34
N SER A 3 6.32 -36.35 7.06
CA SER A 3 5.67 -36.74 5.85
C SER A 3 6.33 -36.05 4.66
N LEU A 4 6.87 -36.79 3.72
CA LEU A 4 7.43 -36.32 2.46
C LEU A 4 6.41 -35.55 1.57
N LEU A 5 5.13 -35.51 1.97
CA LEU A 5 4.03 -34.97 1.18
C LEU A 5 3.30 -33.80 1.85
N LYS A 6 3.83 -33.20 2.91
CA LYS A 6 3.14 -32.13 3.63
C LYS A 6 2.96 -30.87 2.76
N SER A 7 4.03 -30.39 2.16
CA SER A 7 3.98 -29.13 1.36
C SER A 7 3.08 -29.25 0.11
N PRO A 8 3.12 -30.33 -0.70
CA PRO A 8 2.17 -30.49 -1.80
C PRO A 8 0.70 -30.58 -1.34
N LEU A 9 0.43 -31.18 -0.17
CA LEU A 9 -0.91 -31.23 0.39
C LEU A 9 -1.40 -29.86 0.83
N ASP A 10 -0.57 -29.11 1.54
CA ASP A 10 -0.87 -27.74 1.98
C ASP A 10 -1.17 -26.83 0.77
N ASN A 11 -0.36 -26.91 -0.30
CA ASN A 11 -0.61 -26.20 -1.55
C ASN A 11 -1.95 -26.60 -2.19
N SER A 12 -2.29 -27.89 -2.20
CA SER A 12 -3.55 -28.38 -2.76
C SER A 12 -4.77 -27.90 -1.98
N ILE A 13 -4.67 -27.78 -0.66
CA ILE A 13 -5.74 -27.25 0.19
C ILE A 13 -5.93 -25.74 -0.07
N ALA A 14 -4.84 -24.98 -0.10
CA ALA A 14 -4.87 -23.55 -0.42
C ALA A 14 -5.46 -23.29 -1.82
N ASP A 15 -5.06 -24.10 -2.81
CA ASP A 15 -5.60 -24.07 -4.17
C ASP A 15 -7.11 -24.40 -4.21
N ALA A 16 -7.57 -25.37 -3.44
CA ALA A 16 -8.98 -25.73 -3.38
C ALA A 16 -9.82 -24.55 -2.86
N VAL A 17 -9.41 -23.94 -1.75
CA VAL A 17 -10.09 -22.77 -1.18
C VAL A 17 -10.08 -21.58 -2.15
N TYR A 18 -8.93 -21.29 -2.74
CA TYR A 18 -8.80 -20.22 -3.72
C TYR A 18 -9.72 -20.45 -4.92
N ASN A 19 -9.75 -21.66 -5.46
CA ASN A 19 -10.58 -22.04 -6.61
C ASN A 19 -12.07 -21.99 -6.30
N GLU A 20 -12.50 -22.41 -5.10
CA GLU A 20 -13.89 -22.27 -4.69
C GLU A 20 -14.38 -20.83 -4.70
N ILE A 21 -13.54 -19.88 -4.26
CA ILE A 21 -13.85 -18.43 -4.29
C ILE A 21 -13.85 -17.90 -5.72
N GLN A 22 -12.84 -18.26 -6.53
CA GLN A 22 -12.73 -17.81 -7.93
C GLN A 22 -13.92 -18.25 -8.78
N ASN A 23 -14.33 -19.50 -8.63
CA ASN A 23 -15.41 -20.12 -9.41
C ASN A 23 -16.79 -19.92 -8.76
N ARG A 24 -16.85 -19.28 -7.58
CA ARG A 24 -18.08 -19.16 -6.79
C ARG A 24 -18.80 -20.48 -6.53
N SER A 25 -18.06 -21.59 -6.47
CA SER A 25 -18.61 -22.89 -6.10
C SER A 25 -18.96 -22.97 -4.61
N ALA A 26 -18.34 -22.15 -3.80
CA ALA A 26 -18.69 -21.83 -2.43
C ALA A 26 -18.60 -20.32 -2.19
N ARG A 27 -19.35 -19.80 -1.23
CA ARG A 27 -19.32 -18.39 -0.85
C ARG A 27 -18.64 -18.22 0.51
N TYR A 28 -17.74 -17.28 0.59
CA TYR A 28 -16.96 -16.97 1.78
C TYR A 28 -17.28 -15.55 2.23
N TYR A 29 -17.43 -15.37 3.52
CA TYR A 29 -17.75 -14.08 4.13
C TYR A 29 -16.81 -13.77 5.27
N TYR A 30 -16.36 -12.52 5.35
CA TYR A 30 -15.90 -11.98 6.62
C TYR A 30 -17.09 -11.73 7.53
N PHE A 31 -16.97 -12.04 8.81
CA PHE A 31 -17.88 -11.56 9.82
C PHE A 31 -17.17 -10.67 10.84
N LEU A 32 -17.90 -9.73 11.40
CA LEU A 32 -17.51 -8.91 12.53
C LEU A 32 -18.52 -9.08 13.66
N GLY A 33 -18.00 -9.03 14.88
CA GLY A 33 -18.84 -9.16 16.05
C GLY A 33 -18.13 -8.78 17.34
N LYS A 34 -18.79 -9.11 18.44
CA LYS A 34 -18.39 -8.87 19.82
C LYS A 34 -18.15 -7.39 20.12
N THR A 35 -19.21 -6.70 20.51
CA THR A 35 -19.16 -5.31 20.98
C THR A 35 -18.76 -5.23 22.45
N LEU A 36 -19.07 -6.23 23.24
CA LEU A 36 -18.73 -6.26 24.68
C LEU A 36 -17.23 -6.44 24.89
N ARG A 37 -16.75 -5.74 25.90
CA ARG A 37 -15.33 -5.75 26.29
C ARG A 37 -14.85 -7.13 26.68
N TRP A 38 -13.59 -7.41 26.38
CA TRP A 38 -12.86 -8.52 26.99
C TRP A 38 -12.66 -8.24 28.48
N THR A 39 -12.45 -9.28 29.25
CA THR A 39 -12.04 -9.14 30.67
C THR A 39 -10.74 -8.36 30.81
N ASP A 40 -9.84 -8.55 29.83
CA ASP A 40 -8.64 -7.75 29.64
C ASP A 40 -8.60 -7.30 28.18
N GLU A 41 -8.77 -6.00 27.94
CA GLU A 41 -8.75 -5.42 26.59
C GLU A 41 -7.35 -5.36 25.98
N ALA A 42 -6.31 -5.34 26.80
CA ALA A 42 -4.93 -5.28 26.32
C ALA A 42 -4.45 -6.64 25.78
N THR A 43 -4.99 -7.73 26.36
CA THR A 43 -4.64 -9.11 25.99
C THR A 43 -5.89 -9.93 25.68
N PRO A 44 -6.53 -9.75 24.52
CA PRO A 44 -7.67 -10.57 24.10
C PRO A 44 -7.32 -12.06 24.16
N PRO A 45 -8.24 -12.93 24.63
CA PRO A 45 -7.96 -14.36 24.72
C PRO A 45 -7.74 -14.97 23.32
N TYR A 46 -6.84 -15.94 23.21
CA TYR A 46 -6.71 -16.70 21.97
C TYR A 46 -7.98 -17.49 21.69
N PRO A 47 -8.44 -17.55 20.41
CA PRO A 47 -9.53 -18.43 20.04
C PRO A 47 -9.24 -19.88 20.38
N ILE A 48 -10.25 -20.59 20.87
CA ILE A 48 -10.14 -22.02 21.26
C ILE A 48 -10.85 -22.84 20.19
N ASP A 49 -10.19 -23.86 19.68
CA ASP A 49 -10.78 -24.83 18.75
C ASP A 49 -11.76 -25.75 19.50
N SER A 50 -12.99 -25.26 19.68
CA SER A 50 -14.06 -26.01 20.32
C SER A 50 -15.43 -25.59 19.80
N TYR A 51 -16.35 -26.54 19.72
CA TYR A 51 -17.73 -26.26 19.31
C TYR A 51 -18.42 -25.19 20.17
N ASN A 52 -18.20 -25.20 21.48
CA ASN A 52 -18.80 -24.21 22.37
C ASN A 52 -18.26 -22.80 22.10
N TYR A 53 -16.98 -22.69 21.81
CA TYR A 53 -16.37 -21.40 21.46
C TYR A 53 -16.89 -20.88 20.11
N GLU A 54 -17.06 -21.77 19.15
CA GLU A 54 -17.69 -21.43 17.87
C GLU A 54 -19.11 -20.91 18.07
N LEU A 55 -19.92 -21.57 18.90
CA LEU A 55 -21.29 -21.12 19.21
C LEU A 55 -21.28 -19.74 19.87
N GLN A 56 -20.43 -19.51 20.86
CA GLN A 56 -20.27 -18.18 21.46
C GLN A 56 -19.87 -17.11 20.44
N THR A 57 -18.98 -17.46 19.50
CA THR A 57 -18.61 -16.56 18.41
C THR A 57 -19.82 -16.26 17.51
N ARG A 58 -20.60 -17.28 17.16
CA ARG A 58 -21.82 -17.12 16.35
C ARG A 58 -22.85 -16.21 17.03
N ASP A 59 -23.00 -16.35 18.34
CA ASP A 59 -23.87 -15.47 19.13
C ASP A 59 -23.47 -13.99 18.99
N GLU A 60 -22.19 -13.71 18.92
CA GLU A 60 -21.65 -12.35 18.86
C GLU A 60 -21.55 -11.76 17.43
N ILE A 61 -21.84 -12.53 16.37
CA ILE A 61 -21.79 -12.03 14.98
C ILE A 61 -22.87 -10.96 14.78
N ILE A 62 -22.46 -9.83 14.21
CA ILE A 62 -23.34 -8.68 13.92
C ILE A 62 -23.53 -8.53 12.42
N THR A 63 -22.48 -8.67 11.64
CA THR A 63 -22.50 -8.39 10.21
C THR A 63 -21.54 -9.29 9.45
N MET A 64 -21.83 -9.52 8.17
CA MET A 64 -21.00 -10.30 7.26
C MET A 64 -20.84 -9.59 5.92
N LYS A 65 -19.66 -9.71 5.32
CA LYS A 65 -19.34 -9.19 3.99
C LYS A 65 -18.72 -10.28 3.12
N GLU A 66 -19.27 -10.49 1.92
CA GLU A 66 -18.76 -11.49 0.96
C GLU A 66 -17.30 -11.19 0.58
N ILE A 67 -16.49 -12.24 0.52
CA ILE A 67 -15.13 -12.22 -0.02
C ILE A 67 -15.25 -12.57 -1.50
N ASN A 68 -14.95 -11.60 -2.36
CA ASN A 68 -15.02 -11.79 -3.80
C ASN A 68 -13.72 -12.39 -4.36
N SER A 69 -13.76 -12.80 -5.63
CA SER A 69 -12.59 -13.34 -6.34
C SER A 69 -11.38 -12.40 -6.35
N THR A 70 -11.61 -11.09 -6.29
CA THR A 70 -10.55 -10.07 -6.23
C THR A 70 -10.06 -9.78 -4.81
N ASP A 71 -10.64 -10.41 -3.79
CA ASP A 71 -10.36 -10.16 -2.38
C ASP A 71 -9.57 -11.29 -1.73
N VAL A 72 -9.02 -12.20 -2.53
CA VAL A 72 -8.13 -13.27 -2.09
C VAL A 72 -6.95 -13.41 -3.04
N ALA A 73 -5.75 -13.62 -2.48
CA ALA A 73 -4.54 -13.90 -3.24
C ALA A 73 -3.63 -14.86 -2.48
N PHE A 74 -2.84 -15.63 -3.24
CA PHE A 74 -1.69 -16.30 -2.66
C PHE A 74 -0.65 -15.27 -2.25
N VAL A 75 -0.06 -15.46 -1.09
CA VAL A 75 1.01 -14.60 -0.59
C VAL A 75 2.18 -15.44 -0.05
N ILE A 76 3.37 -14.86 -0.12
CA ILE A 76 4.60 -15.40 0.46
C ILE A 76 5.27 -14.30 1.27
N PRO A 77 6.21 -14.62 2.18
CA PRO A 77 7.00 -13.61 2.89
C PRO A 77 7.65 -12.64 1.91
N ARG A 78 7.57 -11.34 2.21
CA ARG A 78 8.20 -10.31 1.41
C ARG A 78 9.70 -10.27 1.69
N LYS A 79 10.49 -10.34 0.63
CA LYS A 79 11.95 -10.27 0.67
C LYS A 79 12.41 -9.25 -0.36
N ASP A 80 12.62 -8.01 0.07
CA ASP A 80 13.07 -6.94 -0.82
C ASP A 80 14.56 -7.11 -1.14
N TRP A 81 14.92 -6.93 -2.41
CA TRP A 81 16.31 -6.88 -2.79
C TRP A 81 17.00 -5.64 -2.20
N VAL A 82 18.12 -5.86 -1.53
CA VAL A 82 18.95 -4.80 -0.94
C VAL A 82 20.41 -5.06 -1.33
N THR A 83 21.12 -4.01 -1.74
CA THR A 83 22.55 -4.10 -2.03
C THR A 83 23.35 -4.46 -0.76
N GLY A 84 24.35 -5.30 -0.90
CA GLY A 84 25.21 -5.72 0.22
C GLY A 84 24.70 -6.96 0.96
N GLN A 85 23.61 -7.56 0.54
CA GLN A 85 23.03 -8.79 1.10
C GLN A 85 23.55 -10.02 0.33
N ILE A 86 23.68 -11.15 1.03
CA ILE A 86 23.89 -12.46 0.42
C ILE A 86 22.53 -13.14 0.27
N TRP A 87 22.25 -13.63 -0.94
CA TRP A 87 21.02 -14.36 -1.24
C TRP A 87 21.32 -15.84 -1.34
N ASP A 88 20.35 -16.66 -0.93
CA ASP A 88 20.46 -18.11 -1.06
C ASP A 88 20.23 -18.53 -2.52
N MET A 89 21.00 -19.47 -2.99
CA MET A 89 20.75 -20.12 -4.27
C MET A 89 19.62 -21.14 -4.12
N TYR A 90 18.70 -21.19 -5.11
CA TYR A 90 17.72 -22.27 -5.18
C TYR A 90 18.41 -23.64 -5.33
N ASP A 91 18.01 -24.60 -4.54
CA ASP A 91 18.52 -25.96 -4.55
C ASP A 91 17.37 -26.97 -4.39
N ASP A 92 17.11 -27.79 -5.43
CA ASP A 92 16.03 -28.78 -5.45
C ASP A 92 16.17 -29.91 -4.41
N GLN A 93 17.39 -30.15 -3.93
CA GLN A 93 17.72 -31.13 -2.91
C GLN A 93 18.22 -30.47 -1.61
N TYR A 94 17.75 -29.23 -1.36
CA TYR A 94 18.15 -28.52 -0.14
C TYR A 94 17.85 -29.36 1.12
N SER A 95 18.91 -29.59 1.89
CA SER A 95 18.86 -30.39 3.11
C SER A 95 19.96 -29.95 4.06
N THR A 96 19.64 -29.87 5.34
CA THR A 96 20.62 -29.60 6.41
C THR A 96 21.30 -30.88 6.93
N GLU A 97 21.31 -31.92 6.10
CA GLU A 97 22.02 -33.17 6.36
C GLU A 97 23.48 -33.10 5.86
N VAL A 98 24.35 -33.92 6.40
CA VAL A 98 25.70 -34.13 5.85
C VAL A 98 25.55 -34.76 4.47
N GLN A 99 25.98 -34.04 3.43
CA GLN A 99 25.88 -34.50 2.03
C GLN A 99 26.98 -35.44 1.64
N GLY A 100 28.20 -35.26 2.25
CA GLY A 100 29.36 -36.08 2.00
C GLY A 100 30.44 -35.79 3.01
N ILE A 101 31.53 -36.57 2.93
CA ILE A 101 32.76 -36.35 3.69
C ILE A 101 33.92 -36.32 2.72
N ASN A 102 34.57 -35.18 2.65
CA ASN A 102 35.73 -34.97 1.76
C ASN A 102 36.98 -35.40 2.48
N LEU A 103 37.63 -36.46 2.01
CA LEU A 103 38.94 -36.92 2.50
C LEU A 103 40.02 -35.97 1.98
N ILE A 104 40.63 -35.17 2.85
CA ILE A 104 41.65 -34.20 2.49
C ILE A 104 43.04 -34.84 2.50
N ALA A 105 43.28 -35.71 3.52
CA ALA A 105 44.53 -36.43 3.63
C ALA A 105 44.29 -37.86 4.13
N GLY A 106 44.75 -38.87 3.43
CA GLY A 106 44.62 -40.27 3.80
C GLY A 106 45.43 -40.70 4.99
N GLY A 107 46.45 -39.92 5.39
CA GLY A 107 47.37 -40.28 6.44
C GLY A 107 48.20 -41.53 6.09
N PHE A 108 48.87 -42.09 7.07
CA PHE A 108 49.70 -43.29 6.89
C PHE A 108 49.79 -44.12 8.18
N GLY A 109 50.25 -45.40 8.04
CA GLY A 109 50.46 -46.25 9.18
C GLY A 109 49.21 -46.94 9.75
N TYR A 110 48.07 -46.86 9.06
CA TYR A 110 46.86 -47.53 9.51
C TYR A 110 46.91 -49.03 9.34
N SER A 111 46.97 -49.76 10.46
CA SER A 111 46.94 -51.24 10.51
C SER A 111 45.52 -51.79 10.69
N GLY A 112 44.58 -50.95 11.07
CA GLY A 112 43.16 -51.25 11.21
C GLY A 112 42.31 -50.06 10.73
N VAL A 113 40.99 -50.25 10.63
CA VAL A 113 40.06 -49.21 10.23
C VAL A 113 39.91 -48.20 11.39
N PRO A 114 40.23 -46.92 11.16
CA PRO A 114 40.03 -45.89 12.19
C PRO A 114 38.51 -45.59 12.38
N THR A 115 38.18 -45.06 13.56
CA THR A 115 36.83 -44.57 13.88
C THR A 115 36.68 -43.16 13.34
N ILE A 116 35.60 -42.95 12.62
CA ILE A 116 35.18 -41.60 12.16
C ILE A 116 34.13 -41.08 13.12
N THR A 117 34.42 -39.95 13.76
CA THR A 117 33.46 -39.27 14.65
C THR A 117 33.07 -37.94 14.00
N ILE A 118 31.74 -37.69 13.84
CA ILE A 118 31.19 -36.45 13.33
C ILE A 118 30.48 -35.75 14.52
N SER A 119 30.93 -34.55 14.86
CA SER A 119 30.46 -33.83 16.04
C SER A 119 30.34 -32.33 15.82
N GLY A 120 29.47 -31.67 16.59
CA GLY A 120 29.21 -30.24 16.46
C GLY A 120 28.25 -29.87 15.30
N GLY A 121 28.34 -28.66 14.82
CA GLY A 121 27.52 -28.18 13.71
C GLY A 121 26.01 -27.97 14.04
N GLY A 122 25.57 -28.16 15.30
CA GLY A 122 24.17 -28.00 15.70
C GLY A 122 23.25 -29.18 15.38
N GLY A 123 23.67 -30.10 14.52
CA GLY A 123 22.94 -31.28 14.10
C GLY A 123 23.31 -32.55 14.85
N SER A 124 22.70 -33.67 14.47
CA SER A 124 22.95 -34.98 15.07
C SER A 124 22.67 -36.15 14.13
N GLY A 125 23.20 -37.37 14.49
CA GLY A 125 22.88 -38.61 13.80
C GLY A 125 23.69 -38.94 12.53
N ALA A 126 24.63 -38.07 12.11
CA ALA A 126 25.55 -38.40 11.05
C ALA A 126 26.59 -39.43 11.50
N SER A 127 26.88 -40.43 10.63
CA SER A 127 27.91 -41.45 10.90
C SER A 127 28.60 -41.89 9.61
N ALA A 128 29.86 -42.22 9.71
CA ALA A 128 30.68 -42.65 8.57
C ALA A 128 31.71 -43.72 8.93
N SER A 129 32.22 -44.43 7.93
CA SER A 129 33.25 -45.44 8.04
C SER A 129 34.40 -45.19 7.10
N ALA A 130 35.61 -45.36 7.57
CA ALA A 130 36.82 -45.21 6.75
C ALA A 130 37.05 -46.51 5.92
N VAL A 131 37.58 -46.32 4.71
CA VAL A 131 38.14 -47.39 3.86
C VAL A 131 39.61 -47.26 3.86
N VAL A 132 40.31 -48.31 4.34
CA VAL A 132 41.81 -48.31 4.42
C VAL A 132 42.40 -49.24 3.38
N SER A 133 43.41 -48.80 2.67
CA SER A 133 44.20 -49.60 1.74
C SER A 133 45.68 -49.19 1.81
N ASN A 134 46.60 -50.20 1.83
CA ASN A 134 48.03 -49.94 1.89
C ASN A 134 48.45 -48.99 3.04
N GLY A 135 47.80 -49.11 4.21
CA GLY A 135 48.16 -48.28 5.37
C GLY A 135 47.71 -46.84 5.32
N SER A 136 46.87 -46.46 4.36
CA SER A 136 46.29 -45.09 4.22
C SER A 136 44.78 -45.20 4.09
N ILE A 137 44.06 -44.19 4.53
CA ILE A 137 42.62 -44.05 4.25
C ILE A 137 42.52 -43.64 2.79
N VAL A 138 41.77 -44.42 2.01
CA VAL A 138 41.53 -44.15 0.57
C VAL A 138 40.14 -43.67 0.27
N GLY A 139 39.23 -43.70 1.28
CA GLY A 139 37.89 -43.16 1.16
C GLY A 139 37.15 -43.16 2.48
N ILE A 140 36.09 -42.41 2.56
CA ILE A 140 35.15 -42.41 3.70
C ILE A 140 33.77 -42.62 3.14
N THR A 141 33.06 -43.63 3.64
CA THR A 141 31.66 -43.92 3.29
C THR A 141 30.75 -43.32 4.34
N LEU A 142 29.81 -42.47 3.91
CA LEU A 142 28.79 -41.92 4.76
C LEU A 142 27.69 -42.96 4.99
N ASN A 143 27.49 -43.40 6.23
CA ASN A 143 26.52 -44.44 6.60
C ASN A 143 25.15 -43.85 6.93
N SER A 144 25.14 -42.67 7.60
CA SER A 144 23.96 -41.87 7.90
C SER A 144 24.26 -40.40 7.74
N ARG A 145 23.33 -39.67 7.16
CA ARG A 145 23.50 -38.24 6.90
C ARG A 145 23.24 -37.35 8.13
N GLY A 146 22.47 -37.89 9.10
CA GLY A 146 22.01 -37.08 10.23
C GLY A 146 20.99 -36.00 9.78
N TYR A 147 20.74 -35.00 10.63
CA TYR A 147 19.82 -33.89 10.34
C TYR A 147 20.09 -32.67 11.24
N GLY A 148 19.56 -31.51 10.81
CA GLY A 148 19.53 -30.29 11.60
C GLY A 148 20.86 -29.55 11.75
N TYR A 149 21.81 -29.75 10.86
CA TYR A 149 23.08 -29.02 10.87
C TYR A 149 22.89 -27.56 10.45
N THR A 150 23.38 -26.64 11.29
CA THR A 150 23.37 -25.19 11.05
C THR A 150 24.75 -24.62 10.76
N SER A 151 25.80 -25.48 10.93
CA SER A 151 27.19 -25.20 10.54
C SER A 151 27.88 -26.52 10.22
N VAL A 152 29.04 -26.46 9.57
CA VAL A 152 29.79 -27.65 9.19
C VAL A 152 30.25 -28.40 10.47
N PRO A 153 29.89 -29.68 10.68
CA PRO A 153 30.38 -30.45 11.81
C PRO A 153 31.84 -30.82 11.65
N THR A 154 32.53 -31.02 12.75
CA THR A 154 33.91 -31.47 12.79
C THR A 154 33.98 -32.98 12.55
N VAL A 155 34.85 -33.42 11.63
CA VAL A 155 35.15 -34.84 11.40
C VAL A 155 36.44 -35.17 12.10
N THR A 156 36.41 -36.11 13.04
CA THR A 156 37.61 -36.57 13.77
C THR A 156 37.91 -38.00 13.37
N ILE A 157 39.12 -38.29 12.97
CA ILE A 157 39.64 -39.62 12.64
C ILE A 157 40.50 -40.11 13.81
N SER A 158 40.17 -41.21 14.41
CA SER A 158 40.89 -41.70 15.60
C SER A 158 41.04 -43.24 15.57
N GLY A 159 42.14 -43.73 16.16
CA GLY A 159 42.44 -45.17 16.22
C GLY A 159 43.03 -45.73 14.91
N GLY A 160 42.93 -47.03 14.73
CA GLY A 160 43.47 -47.75 13.56
C GLY A 160 44.99 -47.84 13.48
N GLY A 161 45.76 -47.30 14.43
CA GLY A 161 47.22 -47.34 14.50
C GLY A 161 47.96 -46.34 13.62
N GLY A 162 47.26 -45.63 12.75
CA GLY A 162 47.82 -44.59 11.86
C GLY A 162 47.67 -43.17 12.35
N SER A 163 48.21 -42.23 11.56
CA SER A 163 48.16 -40.77 11.87
C SER A 163 48.01 -39.90 10.61
N LEU A 164 47.77 -38.62 10.83
CA LEU A 164 47.65 -37.58 9.78
C LEU A 164 46.52 -37.78 8.77
N GLY A 165 45.53 -38.66 9.08
CA GLY A 165 44.24 -38.64 8.35
C GLY A 165 43.45 -37.39 8.68
N TYR A 166 42.95 -36.70 7.65
CA TYR A 166 42.12 -35.50 7.80
C TYR A 166 40.99 -35.50 6.77
N ALA A 167 39.80 -35.18 7.26
CA ALA A 167 38.60 -35.09 6.44
C ALA A 167 37.67 -33.99 6.94
N GLU A 168 36.85 -33.47 6.03
CA GLU A 168 35.87 -32.43 6.30
C GLU A 168 34.50 -32.89 5.86
N ALA A 169 33.48 -32.54 6.65
CA ALA A 169 32.07 -32.77 6.30
C ALA A 169 31.61 -31.70 5.31
N VAL A 170 30.76 -32.09 4.37
CA VAL A 170 30.07 -31.19 3.45
C VAL A 170 28.61 -31.13 3.86
N VAL A 171 28.11 -29.96 4.20
CA VAL A 171 26.72 -29.67 4.52
C VAL A 171 26.24 -28.54 3.64
N ASN A 172 25.06 -28.67 3.10
CA ASN A 172 24.45 -27.59 2.31
C ASN A 172 23.74 -26.62 3.26
N ILE A 173 24.44 -25.56 3.65
CA ILE A 173 23.93 -24.54 4.56
C ILE A 173 23.66 -23.30 3.73
N ALA A 174 22.40 -22.86 3.72
CA ALA A 174 22.06 -21.59 3.10
C ALA A 174 22.65 -20.41 3.88
N PRO A 175 23.17 -19.36 3.23
CA PRO A 175 23.65 -18.14 3.89
C PRO A 175 22.64 -17.51 4.86
N SER A 176 21.35 -17.66 4.61
CA SER A 176 20.26 -17.21 5.51
C SER A 176 20.16 -18.04 6.79
N GLY A 177 20.80 -19.22 6.86
CA GLY A 177 20.63 -20.20 7.94
C GLY A 177 19.31 -20.93 7.94
N ALA A 178 18.54 -20.87 6.84
CA ALA A 178 17.26 -21.56 6.71
C ALA A 178 17.40 -23.09 6.89
N GLN A 179 16.40 -23.70 7.53
CA GLN A 179 16.37 -25.15 7.76
C GLN A 179 15.64 -25.89 6.65
N ARG A 180 14.84 -25.20 5.85
CA ARG A 180 14.04 -25.75 4.76
C ARG A 180 14.10 -24.85 3.54
N LEU A 181 13.97 -25.42 2.34
CA LEU A 181 14.04 -24.70 1.08
C LEU A 181 13.01 -23.54 1.01
N GLU A 182 11.82 -23.74 1.53
CA GLU A 182 10.74 -22.75 1.55
C GLU A 182 11.06 -21.53 2.42
N ASP A 183 11.97 -21.66 3.39
CA ASP A 183 12.39 -20.59 4.29
C ASP A 183 13.63 -19.83 3.76
N THR A 184 14.31 -20.36 2.73
CA THR A 184 15.51 -19.75 2.15
C THR A 184 15.23 -18.41 1.50
N ASN A 185 16.24 -17.52 1.51
CA ASN A 185 16.20 -16.24 0.79
C ASN A 185 16.52 -16.41 -0.70
N CYS A 186 15.89 -17.38 -1.38
CA CYS A 186 16.17 -17.68 -2.79
C CYS A 186 15.33 -16.87 -3.79
N TYR A 187 14.59 -15.87 -3.35
CA TYR A 187 13.83 -14.96 -4.21
C TYR A 187 13.84 -13.54 -3.66
N ALA A 188 13.73 -12.57 -4.54
CA ALA A 188 13.75 -11.15 -4.21
C ALA A 188 12.67 -10.38 -4.95
N LEU A 189 12.06 -9.40 -4.26
CA LEU A 189 11.23 -8.36 -4.83
C LEU A 189 12.09 -7.12 -5.06
N THR A 190 12.07 -6.58 -6.27
CA THR A 190 12.71 -5.29 -6.57
C THR A 190 11.74 -4.12 -6.37
N ASP A 191 12.29 -2.92 -6.31
CA ASP A 191 11.54 -1.66 -6.27
C ASP A 191 10.67 -1.42 -7.54
N ASP A 192 11.00 -2.12 -8.64
CA ASP A 192 10.16 -2.18 -9.86
C ASP A 192 8.98 -3.16 -9.73
N PHE A 193 8.78 -3.74 -8.55
CA PHE A 193 7.79 -4.76 -8.26
C PHE A 193 7.91 -6.04 -9.09
N ASN A 194 9.10 -6.32 -9.59
CA ASN A 194 9.44 -7.58 -10.25
C ASN A 194 9.98 -8.58 -9.23
N VAL A 195 9.56 -9.83 -9.38
CA VAL A 195 10.02 -10.93 -8.53
C VAL A 195 11.00 -11.79 -9.29
N TYR A 196 12.16 -11.98 -8.70
CA TYR A 196 13.24 -12.79 -9.25
C TYR A 196 13.61 -13.93 -8.33
N LYS A 197 14.05 -15.05 -8.91
CA LYS A 197 14.58 -16.20 -8.18
C LYS A 197 16.09 -16.28 -8.39
N CYS A 198 16.83 -16.44 -7.31
CA CYS A 198 18.28 -16.60 -7.33
C CYS A 198 18.61 -18.04 -7.72
N LEU A 199 19.33 -18.22 -8.82
CA LEU A 199 19.72 -19.54 -9.34
C LEU A 199 21.21 -19.81 -9.17
N ASP A 200 22.03 -18.78 -9.01
CA ASP A 200 23.44 -18.83 -8.61
C ASP A 200 23.79 -17.56 -7.82
N ASN A 201 24.41 -17.72 -6.66
CA ASN A 201 24.80 -16.63 -5.78
C ASN A 201 26.31 -16.34 -5.80
N ASN A 202 27.02 -16.83 -6.82
CA ASN A 202 28.45 -16.67 -7.02
C ASN A 202 29.29 -17.11 -5.79
N ASN A 203 29.01 -18.30 -5.26
CA ASN A 203 29.64 -18.87 -4.07
C ASN A 203 29.50 -17.98 -2.83
N ASP A 204 28.26 -17.65 -2.49
CA ASP A 204 27.89 -16.80 -1.35
C ASP A 204 28.53 -15.39 -1.37
N ALA A 205 28.76 -14.87 -2.57
CA ALA A 205 29.24 -13.50 -2.73
C ALA A 205 28.14 -12.49 -2.35
N ILE A 206 28.54 -11.28 -1.99
CA ILE A 206 27.61 -10.19 -1.71
C ILE A 206 26.98 -9.70 -3.01
N SER A 207 25.64 -9.64 -3.07
CA SER A 207 24.90 -9.06 -4.20
C SER A 207 24.98 -7.53 -4.17
N THR A 208 25.50 -6.95 -5.24
CA THR A 208 25.70 -5.49 -5.38
C THR A 208 24.96 -4.89 -6.56
N TYR A 209 24.42 -5.73 -7.45
CA TYR A 209 23.66 -5.30 -8.62
C TYR A 209 22.21 -5.81 -8.54
N LYS A 210 21.27 -4.86 -8.57
CA LYS A 210 19.84 -5.17 -8.60
C LYS A 210 19.50 -6.03 -9.82
N PRO A 211 18.75 -7.16 -9.65
CA PRO A 211 18.29 -7.93 -10.79
C PRO A 211 17.35 -7.09 -11.66
N VAL A 212 17.54 -7.16 -12.97
CA VAL A 212 16.78 -6.43 -13.98
C VAL A 212 16.45 -7.32 -15.18
N GLY A 213 15.47 -6.89 -15.99
CA GLY A 213 15.06 -7.59 -17.20
C GLY A 213 13.96 -8.63 -16.95
N THR A 214 13.10 -8.79 -17.96
CA THR A 214 11.92 -9.67 -17.91
C THR A 214 11.98 -10.78 -18.95
N VAL A 215 13.19 -11.11 -19.41
CA VAL A 215 13.42 -12.18 -20.39
C VAL A 215 13.16 -13.57 -19.81
N VAL A 216 12.83 -14.50 -20.69
CA VAL A 216 12.53 -15.89 -20.29
C VAL A 216 13.76 -16.61 -19.74
N ASP A 217 14.94 -16.35 -20.26
CA ASP A 217 16.17 -16.95 -19.77
C ASP A 217 16.69 -16.24 -18.53
N PRO A 218 17.42 -16.95 -17.63
CA PRO A 218 18.10 -16.34 -16.51
C PRO A 218 19.13 -15.30 -16.96
N VAL A 219 19.30 -14.24 -16.18
CA VAL A 219 20.25 -13.15 -16.45
C VAL A 219 21.36 -13.17 -15.41
N ILE A 220 22.62 -13.10 -15.88
CA ILE A 220 23.78 -12.97 -14.99
C ILE A 220 24.08 -11.50 -14.80
N MET A 221 24.11 -11.06 -13.53
CA MET A 221 24.47 -9.70 -13.15
C MET A 221 26.00 -9.52 -13.07
N PRO A 222 26.51 -8.27 -13.11
CA PRO A 222 27.94 -8.00 -13.03
C PRO A 222 28.64 -8.51 -11.75
N ASP A 223 27.89 -8.73 -10.66
CA ASP A 223 28.36 -9.33 -9.41
C ASP A 223 28.45 -10.87 -9.46
N GLY A 224 28.12 -11.47 -10.61
CA GLY A 224 28.14 -12.91 -10.82
C GLY A 224 26.88 -13.64 -10.36
N TYR A 225 25.92 -12.96 -9.77
CA TYR A 225 24.61 -13.54 -9.45
C TYR A 225 23.81 -13.86 -10.70
N MET A 226 23.12 -14.99 -10.70
CA MET A 226 22.20 -15.38 -11.76
C MET A 226 20.76 -15.34 -11.25
N TRP A 227 19.95 -14.47 -11.85
CA TRP A 227 18.58 -14.26 -11.49
C TRP A 227 17.63 -14.65 -12.62
N LYS A 228 16.51 -15.30 -12.24
CA LYS A 228 15.42 -15.64 -13.16
C LYS A 228 14.22 -14.79 -12.83
N TYR A 229 13.74 -13.99 -13.77
CA TYR A 229 12.47 -13.30 -13.68
C TYR A 229 11.31 -14.30 -13.60
N LEU A 230 10.38 -14.09 -12.67
CA LEU A 230 9.21 -14.94 -12.48
C LEU A 230 7.92 -14.22 -12.87
N TYR A 231 7.65 -13.07 -12.26
CA TYR A 231 6.46 -12.26 -12.53
C TYR A 231 6.64 -10.84 -12.01
N SER A 232 5.74 -9.95 -12.45
CA SER A 232 5.61 -8.59 -11.90
C SER A 232 4.34 -8.50 -11.08
N ILE A 233 4.40 -7.81 -9.92
CA ILE A 233 3.23 -7.63 -9.06
C ILE A 233 2.45 -6.41 -9.53
N PRO A 234 1.21 -6.58 -10.00
CA PRO A 234 0.42 -5.50 -10.52
C PRO A 234 -0.20 -4.62 -9.45
N ILE A 235 -0.54 -3.39 -9.81
CA ILE A 235 -1.07 -2.39 -8.88
C ILE A 235 -2.30 -2.87 -8.12
N ALA A 236 -3.19 -3.62 -8.78
CA ALA A 236 -4.38 -4.16 -8.14
C ALA A 236 -4.07 -5.11 -6.98
N LEU A 237 -3.04 -5.95 -7.15
CA LEU A 237 -2.57 -6.85 -6.08
C LEU A 237 -1.69 -6.11 -5.06
N ARG A 238 -0.88 -5.14 -5.50
CA ARG A 238 -0.06 -4.31 -4.58
C ARG A 238 -0.94 -3.62 -3.55
N ASN A 239 -1.97 -2.92 -4.00
CA ASN A 239 -2.84 -2.13 -3.12
C ASN A 239 -3.58 -2.98 -2.07
N LYS A 240 -3.93 -4.21 -2.42
CA LYS A 240 -4.67 -5.11 -1.53
C LYS A 240 -3.76 -6.01 -0.69
N PHE A 241 -2.74 -6.61 -1.29
CA PHE A 241 -2.03 -7.77 -0.74
C PHE A 241 -0.54 -7.56 -0.50
N LEU A 242 0.09 -6.50 -1.03
CA LEU A 242 1.46 -6.18 -0.69
C LEU A 242 1.49 -5.47 0.67
N THR A 243 2.23 -6.04 1.62
CA THR A 243 2.43 -5.48 2.96
C THR A 243 3.93 -5.44 3.28
N ASP A 244 4.30 -4.97 4.46
CA ASP A 244 5.70 -5.01 4.91
C ASP A 244 6.19 -6.44 5.17
N VAL A 245 5.27 -7.40 5.36
CA VAL A 245 5.58 -8.80 5.71
C VAL A 245 5.34 -9.75 4.54
N TYR A 246 4.32 -9.49 3.71
CA TYR A 246 3.88 -10.40 2.66
C TYR A 246 3.83 -9.72 1.30
N MET A 247 4.10 -10.49 0.25
CA MET A 247 3.89 -10.12 -1.14
C MET A 247 3.01 -11.12 -1.88
N PRO A 248 2.14 -10.66 -2.80
CA PRO A 248 1.27 -11.56 -3.56
C PRO A 248 2.04 -12.33 -4.62
N VAL A 249 1.60 -13.57 -4.86
CA VAL A 249 2.04 -14.40 -5.98
C VAL A 249 1.00 -14.34 -7.09
N VAL A 250 1.46 -14.05 -8.28
CA VAL A 250 0.59 -13.90 -9.47
C VAL A 250 0.39 -15.27 -10.14
N ASN A 251 -0.86 -15.60 -10.45
CA ASN A 251 -1.20 -16.75 -11.27
C ASN A 251 -1.72 -16.28 -12.64
N SER A 252 -1.03 -16.64 -13.72
CA SER A 252 -1.30 -16.12 -15.07
C SER A 252 -2.66 -16.53 -15.65
N ILE A 253 -3.09 -17.77 -15.39
CA ILE A 253 -4.37 -18.29 -15.90
C ILE A 253 -5.55 -17.45 -15.40
N ARG A 254 -5.32 -16.61 -14.37
CA ARG A 254 -6.33 -15.82 -13.68
C ARG A 254 -6.05 -14.32 -13.73
N SER A 255 -5.04 -13.89 -14.46
CA SER A 255 -4.60 -12.50 -14.56
C SER A 255 -5.43 -11.66 -15.54
N GLN A 256 -6.76 -11.77 -15.53
CA GLN A 256 -7.65 -10.90 -16.29
C GLN A 256 -7.68 -9.43 -15.81
N PHE A 257 -6.70 -9.03 -14.99
CA PHE A 257 -6.70 -7.74 -14.28
C PHE A 257 -5.83 -6.66 -14.91
N TYR A 258 -5.19 -6.92 -16.07
CA TYR A 258 -4.23 -5.98 -16.64
C TYR A 258 -4.70 -5.35 -17.93
N SER A 259 -4.76 -4.03 -17.90
CA SER A 259 -4.83 -3.22 -19.10
C SER A 259 -3.40 -2.91 -19.56
N GLY A 260 -3.03 -3.27 -20.77
CA GLY A 260 -1.71 -2.97 -21.29
C GLY A 260 -1.41 -1.47 -21.30
N GLY A 261 -0.16 -1.10 -21.10
CA GLY A 261 0.29 0.29 -21.06
C GLY A 261 -0.13 1.05 -19.81
N GLU A 262 -0.20 0.40 -18.65
CA GLU A 262 -0.39 1.05 -17.34
C GLU A 262 0.96 1.54 -16.80
N LEU A 263 1.01 2.68 -16.11
CA LEU A 263 2.16 3.06 -15.31
C LEU A 263 2.27 2.08 -14.13
N LEU A 264 3.30 1.24 -14.13
CA LEU A 264 3.53 0.24 -13.08
C LEU A 264 4.35 0.77 -11.92
N ASN A 265 5.34 1.60 -12.24
CA ASN A 265 6.27 2.13 -11.28
C ASN A 265 6.78 3.49 -11.75
N VAL A 266 7.29 4.25 -10.80
CA VAL A 266 8.04 5.48 -11.06
C VAL A 266 9.40 5.35 -10.41
N THR A 267 10.43 5.29 -11.23
CA THR A 267 11.81 5.28 -10.78
C THR A 267 12.25 6.70 -10.45
N ILE A 268 12.82 6.90 -9.27
CA ILE A 268 13.40 8.17 -8.86
C ILE A 268 14.88 8.16 -9.24
N ASP A 269 15.20 8.79 -10.37
CA ASP A 269 16.57 8.89 -10.88
C ASP A 269 17.40 9.85 -10.02
N ASN A 270 16.77 10.92 -9.56
CA ASN A 270 17.32 11.87 -8.59
C ASN A 270 16.20 12.36 -7.68
N ALA A 271 16.36 12.17 -6.37
CA ALA A 271 15.35 12.57 -5.38
C ALA A 271 15.19 14.08 -5.22
N GLY A 272 16.09 14.88 -5.79
CA GLY A 272 16.12 16.32 -5.63
C GLY A 272 16.41 16.76 -4.19
N GLN A 273 16.22 18.05 -3.92
CA GLN A 273 16.41 18.62 -2.58
C GLN A 273 15.55 19.86 -2.36
N ASN A 274 15.33 20.18 -1.10
CA ASN A 274 14.60 21.37 -0.62
C ASN A 274 13.11 21.41 -1.01
N TYR A 275 12.47 20.27 -1.31
CA TYR A 275 11.05 20.22 -1.58
C TYR A 275 10.22 20.30 -0.29
N THR A 276 9.30 21.25 -0.21
CA THR A 276 8.20 21.23 0.76
C THR A 276 6.95 20.63 0.15
N PHE A 277 6.73 20.87 -1.15
CA PHE A 277 5.72 20.24 -1.97
C PHE A 277 6.27 19.90 -3.36
N ALA A 278 5.65 18.96 -4.04
CA ALA A 278 5.88 18.70 -5.46
C ALA A 278 4.57 18.30 -6.14
N ASN A 279 4.48 18.58 -7.44
CA ASN A 279 3.43 18.08 -8.32
C ASN A 279 4.09 17.26 -9.42
N ILE A 280 3.47 16.15 -9.82
CA ILE A 280 3.93 15.35 -10.95
C ILE A 280 2.86 15.42 -12.03
N SER A 281 3.26 15.90 -13.20
CA SER A 281 2.44 15.84 -14.41
C SER A 281 2.93 14.69 -15.30
N VAL A 282 1.98 13.96 -15.86
CA VAL A 282 2.21 12.88 -16.83
C VAL A 282 1.86 13.43 -18.21
N SER A 283 2.68 13.13 -19.20
CA SER A 283 2.33 13.39 -20.61
C SER A 283 2.61 12.14 -21.43
N GLY A 284 1.62 11.68 -22.19
CA GLY A 284 1.69 10.45 -22.95
C GLY A 284 0.45 10.25 -23.83
N ASP A 285 0.32 9.06 -24.40
CA ASP A 285 -0.80 8.68 -25.25
C ASP A 285 -1.89 7.86 -24.53
N GLY A 286 -1.62 7.40 -23.28
CA GLY A 286 -2.56 6.71 -22.42
C GLY A 286 -3.61 7.61 -21.78
N TYR A 287 -4.49 7.02 -20.94
CA TYR A 287 -5.54 7.74 -20.22
C TYR A 287 -6.05 6.94 -19.02
N ARG A 288 -6.68 7.63 -18.05
CA ARG A 288 -7.35 6.99 -16.91
C ARG A 288 -8.67 6.35 -17.31
N THR A 289 -8.95 5.17 -16.77
CA THR A 289 -10.23 4.49 -16.99
C THR A 289 -11.35 5.05 -16.14
N SER A 290 -11.03 5.59 -14.97
CA SER A 290 -12.00 6.13 -14.02
C SER A 290 -12.70 7.40 -14.53
N ASP A 291 -12.02 8.20 -15.34
CA ASP A 291 -12.56 9.42 -15.95
C ASP A 291 -11.82 9.72 -17.26
N PRO A 292 -12.15 9.01 -18.35
CA PRO A 292 -11.30 8.94 -19.55
C PRO A 292 -11.13 10.27 -20.28
N LEU A 293 -12.09 11.18 -20.20
CA LEU A 293 -12.11 12.43 -20.96
C LEU A 293 -12.49 13.62 -20.07
N LEU A 294 -11.60 14.61 -20.03
CA LEU A 294 -11.85 15.90 -19.40
C LEU A 294 -12.42 16.89 -20.42
N LEU A 295 -13.66 17.34 -20.22
CA LEU A 295 -14.23 18.42 -21.00
C LEU A 295 -13.73 19.76 -20.47
N LYS A 296 -13.08 20.58 -21.31
CA LYS A 296 -12.42 21.82 -20.88
C LYS A 296 -13.13 23.09 -21.31
N SER A 297 -13.65 23.11 -22.53
CA SER A 297 -14.28 24.32 -23.10
C SER A 297 -15.22 23.96 -24.25
N LEU A 298 -16.03 24.94 -24.64
CA LEU A 298 -16.91 24.87 -25.77
C LEU A 298 -16.41 25.79 -26.90
N THR A 299 -16.42 25.33 -28.13
CA THR A 299 -16.07 26.09 -29.32
C THR A 299 -17.28 26.20 -30.24
N PHE A 300 -17.61 27.40 -30.69
CA PHE A 300 -18.68 27.61 -31.64
C PHE A 300 -18.14 27.49 -33.08
N SER A 301 -18.70 26.59 -33.84
CA SER A 301 -18.53 26.58 -35.30
C SER A 301 -19.54 27.46 -36.02
N ASN A 302 -20.68 27.75 -35.39
CA ASN A 302 -21.68 28.67 -35.86
C ASN A 302 -22.41 29.29 -34.65
N THR A 303 -22.43 30.62 -34.56
CA THR A 303 -23.09 31.36 -33.48
C THR A 303 -24.60 31.52 -33.68
N GLY A 304 -25.12 31.02 -34.81
CA GLY A 304 -26.52 31.22 -35.17
C GLY A 304 -26.85 32.70 -35.50
N SER A 305 -28.10 32.96 -35.78
CA SER A 305 -28.55 34.33 -36.07
C SER A 305 -30.04 34.51 -35.76
N GLY A 306 -30.46 35.76 -35.59
CA GLY A 306 -31.89 36.08 -35.41
C GLY A 306 -32.51 35.70 -34.06
N TYR A 307 -31.76 35.51 -33.02
CA TYR A 307 -32.28 35.21 -31.68
C TYR A 307 -32.97 36.43 -31.10
N THR A 308 -34.26 36.33 -30.86
CA THR A 308 -35.10 37.40 -30.32
C THR A 308 -35.25 37.29 -28.79
N SER A 309 -35.19 36.08 -28.25
CA SER A 309 -35.37 35.85 -26.82
C SER A 309 -34.35 34.87 -26.24
N GLY A 310 -33.17 34.73 -26.88
CA GLY A 310 -32.09 33.85 -26.43
C GLY A 310 -32.05 32.48 -27.11
N ALA A 311 -31.13 31.65 -26.66
CA ALA A 311 -30.93 30.28 -27.12
C ALA A 311 -30.71 29.33 -25.90
N THR A 312 -31.12 28.08 -26.06
CA THR A 312 -30.85 27.02 -25.06
C THR A 312 -29.81 26.06 -25.60
N MET A 313 -29.00 25.55 -24.70
CA MET A 313 -27.95 24.54 -24.99
C MET A 313 -28.33 23.23 -24.33
N VAL A 314 -28.39 22.17 -25.13
CA VAL A 314 -28.58 20.79 -24.67
C VAL A 314 -27.29 20.00 -24.95
N ILE A 315 -26.68 19.48 -23.92
CA ILE A 315 -25.47 18.66 -24.01
C ILE A 315 -25.88 17.19 -23.81
N ALA A 316 -25.43 16.31 -24.72
CA ALA A 316 -25.70 14.89 -24.60
C ALA A 316 -25.12 14.33 -23.28
N PRO A 317 -25.79 13.37 -22.64
CA PRO A 317 -25.28 12.71 -21.44
C PRO A 317 -24.05 11.86 -21.79
N PRO A 318 -23.20 11.50 -20.78
CA PRO A 318 -22.05 10.63 -21.00
C PRO A 318 -22.41 9.20 -21.45
N PHE A 319 -23.66 8.79 -21.23
CA PHE A 319 -24.18 7.49 -21.66
C PHE A 319 -25.55 7.66 -22.32
N ASN A 320 -25.73 6.98 -23.44
CA ASN A 320 -27.03 6.93 -24.12
C ASN A 320 -27.96 5.91 -23.45
N GLY A 321 -29.28 6.19 -23.48
CA GLY A 321 -30.30 5.24 -22.99
C GLY A 321 -30.54 5.26 -21.48
N ALA A 322 -30.08 6.28 -20.77
CA ALA A 322 -30.47 6.47 -19.38
C ALA A 322 -31.92 6.97 -19.29
N ASN A 323 -32.73 6.30 -18.49
CA ASN A 323 -34.11 6.76 -18.20
C ASN A 323 -34.06 7.85 -17.13
N THR A 324 -35.04 8.74 -17.12
CA THR A 324 -35.23 9.65 -15.97
C THR A 324 -35.59 8.83 -14.75
N TRP A 325 -34.86 9.06 -13.63
CA TRP A 325 -35.20 8.44 -12.36
C TRP A 325 -36.60 8.87 -11.91
N THR A 326 -37.41 7.92 -11.44
CA THR A 326 -38.71 8.13 -10.86
C THR A 326 -38.81 7.36 -9.54
N ASP A 327 -39.61 7.90 -8.61
CA ASP A 327 -39.87 7.27 -7.31
C ASP A 327 -40.75 6.04 -7.46
N SER A 328 -40.57 5.07 -6.59
CA SER A 328 -41.43 3.87 -6.46
C SER A 328 -41.49 3.04 -7.74
N VAL A 329 -40.48 3.04 -8.58
CA VAL A 329 -40.41 2.30 -9.83
C VAL A 329 -39.38 1.17 -9.73
N GLY A 330 -39.75 -0.01 -10.30
CA GLY A 330 -38.84 -1.14 -10.43
C GLY A 330 -37.72 -0.84 -11.41
N ILE A 331 -36.49 -1.05 -10.98
CA ILE A 331 -35.27 -0.91 -11.81
C ILE A 331 -34.48 -2.21 -11.81
N LEU A 332 -33.98 -2.61 -12.98
CA LEU A 332 -33.25 -3.87 -13.20
C LEU A 332 -31.74 -3.67 -13.20
N LEU A 333 -31.02 -4.72 -12.85
CA LEU A 333 -29.55 -4.76 -12.91
C LEU A 333 -29.01 -4.28 -14.26
N GLY A 334 -28.03 -3.37 -14.22
CA GLY A 334 -27.43 -2.75 -15.41
C GLY A 334 -28.24 -1.62 -16.06
N GLN A 335 -29.48 -1.39 -15.61
CA GLN A 335 -30.29 -0.28 -16.10
C GLN A 335 -29.73 1.05 -15.63
N LYS A 336 -29.68 2.05 -16.52
CA LYS A 336 -29.15 3.38 -16.22
C LYS A 336 -30.26 4.38 -16.03
N VAL A 337 -30.10 5.26 -15.03
CA VAL A 337 -31.04 6.34 -14.73
C VAL A 337 -30.33 7.65 -14.50
N GLU A 338 -31.00 8.75 -14.80
CA GLU A 338 -30.51 10.12 -14.58
C GLU A 338 -31.40 10.85 -13.57
N TYR A 339 -30.77 11.48 -12.57
CA TYR A 339 -31.42 12.35 -11.60
C TYR A 339 -30.55 13.57 -11.30
N ASN A 340 -31.08 14.78 -11.44
CA ASN A 340 -30.37 16.04 -11.22
C ASN A 340 -29.03 16.11 -11.96
N ASN A 341 -28.98 15.72 -13.24
CA ASN A 341 -27.81 15.63 -14.10
C ASN A 341 -26.75 14.59 -13.68
N ASN A 342 -26.98 13.84 -12.61
CA ASN A 342 -26.13 12.71 -12.22
C ASN A 342 -26.69 11.43 -12.83
N LEU A 343 -25.78 10.58 -13.30
CA LEU A 343 -26.11 9.30 -13.91
C LEU A 343 -25.73 8.16 -12.99
N TYR A 344 -26.61 7.18 -12.92
CA TYR A 344 -26.47 6.02 -12.06
C TYR A 344 -26.74 4.74 -12.85
N GLU A 345 -26.07 3.67 -12.48
CA GLU A 345 -26.30 2.31 -12.96
C GLU A 345 -26.83 1.44 -11.82
N CYS A 346 -27.91 0.72 -12.06
CA CYS A 346 -28.45 -0.21 -11.10
C CYS A 346 -27.52 -1.42 -10.92
N THR A 347 -27.02 -1.62 -9.72
CA THR A 347 -26.17 -2.77 -9.36
C THR A 347 -26.91 -3.83 -8.56
N VAL A 348 -28.07 -3.49 -8.01
CA VAL A 348 -29.01 -4.43 -7.37
C VAL A 348 -30.41 -4.05 -7.81
N SER A 349 -31.10 -4.98 -8.48
CA SER A 349 -32.50 -4.76 -8.91
C SER A 349 -33.41 -4.53 -7.70
N GLY A 350 -34.34 -3.60 -7.82
CA GLY A 350 -35.27 -3.27 -6.74
C GLY A 350 -36.23 -2.16 -7.12
N ILE A 351 -36.86 -1.57 -6.13
CA ILE A 351 -37.79 -0.45 -6.26
C ILE A 351 -37.11 0.80 -5.72
N THR A 352 -37.08 1.86 -6.52
CA THR A 352 -36.55 3.17 -6.14
C THR A 352 -37.42 3.84 -5.07
N ALA A 353 -36.81 4.73 -4.27
CA ALA A 353 -37.55 5.49 -3.23
C ALA A 353 -37.01 6.92 -3.11
N THR A 354 -37.89 7.83 -2.65
CA THR A 354 -37.50 9.21 -2.32
C THR A 354 -36.70 9.28 -1.02
N PRO A 355 -35.68 10.17 -0.94
CA PRO A 355 -35.29 11.12 -1.99
C PRO A 355 -34.55 10.41 -3.12
N GLY A 356 -34.53 11.02 -4.31
CA GLY A 356 -33.74 10.54 -5.44
C GLY A 356 -32.23 10.51 -5.12
N PRO A 357 -31.43 9.72 -5.86
CA PRO A 357 -30.00 9.54 -5.59
C PRO A 357 -29.24 10.84 -5.80
N ASN A 358 -28.38 11.22 -4.85
CA ASN A 358 -27.61 12.47 -4.91
C ASN A 358 -26.10 12.27 -4.70
N HIS A 359 -25.65 11.05 -4.47
CA HIS A 359 -24.24 10.72 -4.29
C HIS A 359 -23.46 10.83 -5.60
N LYS A 360 -22.15 11.15 -5.51
CA LYS A 360 -21.27 11.38 -6.65
C LYS A 360 -20.05 10.46 -6.66
N GLN A 361 -20.12 9.37 -5.92
CA GLN A 361 -19.14 8.30 -5.89
C GLN A 361 -19.77 7.04 -5.27
N GLY A 362 -19.24 5.88 -5.64
CA GLY A 362 -19.65 4.60 -5.04
C GLY A 362 -21.04 4.13 -5.41
N ILE A 363 -21.58 3.23 -4.58
CA ILE A 363 -22.88 2.60 -4.71
C ILE A 363 -23.68 2.95 -3.46
N VAL A 364 -24.92 3.40 -3.66
CA VAL A 364 -25.83 3.75 -2.55
C VAL A 364 -27.19 3.12 -2.78
N ALA A 365 -27.81 2.63 -1.72
CA ALA A 365 -29.18 2.14 -1.78
C ALA A 365 -30.18 3.29 -2.05
N ASN A 366 -31.16 3.04 -2.91
CA ASN A 366 -32.28 3.92 -3.15
C ASN A 366 -33.55 3.06 -3.17
N GLY A 367 -34.26 3.02 -2.07
CA GLY A 367 -35.31 2.04 -1.81
C GLY A 367 -34.71 0.64 -1.63
N THR A 368 -35.25 -0.35 -2.36
CA THR A 368 -34.70 -1.71 -2.39
C THR A 368 -33.67 -1.92 -3.53
N ALA A 369 -33.49 -0.93 -4.41
CA ALA A 369 -32.47 -0.93 -5.45
C ALA A 369 -31.15 -0.37 -4.91
N ALA A 370 -30.02 -0.75 -5.53
CA ALA A 370 -28.72 -0.12 -5.31
C ALA A 370 -28.23 0.53 -6.61
N LEU A 371 -27.81 1.79 -6.49
CA LEU A 371 -27.42 2.64 -7.61
C LEU A 371 -25.95 3.06 -7.50
N LYS A 372 -25.17 2.73 -8.52
CA LYS A 372 -23.78 3.14 -8.66
C LYS A 372 -23.69 4.45 -9.43
N TYR A 373 -23.01 5.45 -8.87
CA TYR A 373 -22.70 6.67 -9.63
C TYR A 373 -21.74 6.36 -10.78
N ILE A 374 -22.08 6.82 -11.99
CA ILE A 374 -21.30 6.59 -13.21
C ILE A 374 -20.92 7.87 -13.97
N GLY A 375 -21.40 9.03 -13.55
CA GLY A 375 -21.02 10.30 -14.14
C GLY A 375 -22.01 11.42 -13.91
N THR A 376 -21.64 12.62 -14.35
CA THR A 376 -22.49 13.82 -14.32
C THR A 376 -22.56 14.42 -15.71
N ARG A 377 -23.77 14.73 -16.19
CA ARG A 377 -23.98 15.46 -17.45
C ARG A 377 -23.37 16.85 -17.36
N ALA A 378 -22.60 17.24 -18.37
CA ALA A 378 -22.16 18.62 -18.52
C ALA A 378 -23.37 19.55 -18.76
N THR A 379 -23.39 20.67 -18.07
CA THR A 379 -24.47 21.67 -18.23
C THR A 379 -23.87 23.07 -18.39
N GLY A 380 -24.64 23.95 -19.00
CA GLY A 380 -24.22 25.34 -19.19
C GLY A 380 -25.33 26.18 -19.73
N THR A 381 -25.04 27.48 -19.85
CA THR A 381 -25.94 28.49 -20.41
C THR A 381 -25.25 29.26 -21.53
N LEU A 382 -26.04 29.82 -22.42
CA LEU A 382 -25.56 30.67 -23.51
C LEU A 382 -25.89 32.14 -23.24
N THR A 383 -25.01 33.02 -23.66
CA THR A 383 -25.26 34.46 -23.70
C THR A 383 -25.47 34.91 -25.12
N THR A 384 -26.57 35.62 -25.36
CA THR A 384 -26.92 36.17 -26.68
C THR A 384 -26.97 37.67 -26.65
N SER A 385 -26.46 38.32 -27.70
CA SER A 385 -26.54 39.79 -27.86
C SER A 385 -26.54 40.10 -29.37
N GLY A 386 -27.33 41.09 -29.78
CA GLY A 386 -27.43 41.46 -31.21
C GLY A 386 -27.96 40.34 -32.12
N GLY A 387 -28.76 39.41 -31.57
CA GLY A 387 -29.34 38.31 -32.31
C GLY A 387 -28.37 37.14 -32.59
N VAL A 388 -27.19 37.09 -31.96
CA VAL A 388 -26.21 35.99 -32.08
C VAL A 388 -25.76 35.54 -30.71
N ILE A 389 -25.19 34.34 -30.63
CA ILE A 389 -24.52 33.84 -29.41
C ILE A 389 -23.18 34.57 -29.27
N THR A 390 -22.98 35.23 -28.13
CA THR A 390 -21.75 35.97 -27.81
C THR A 390 -20.89 35.30 -26.77
N GLY A 391 -21.41 34.27 -26.05
CA GLY A 391 -20.66 33.58 -25.02
C GLY A 391 -21.42 32.39 -24.43
N TYR A 392 -20.75 31.70 -23.50
CA TYR A 392 -21.32 30.59 -22.73
C TYR A 392 -20.75 30.58 -21.31
N THR A 393 -21.48 29.91 -20.45
CA THR A 393 -21.01 29.54 -19.11
C THR A 393 -21.25 28.06 -18.91
N LEU A 394 -20.25 27.30 -18.51
CA LEU A 394 -20.35 25.89 -18.15
C LEU A 394 -20.32 25.72 -16.63
N ASN A 395 -21.07 24.75 -16.12
CA ASN A 395 -21.10 24.39 -14.71
C ASN A 395 -20.04 23.30 -14.46
N GLY A 396 -19.01 23.64 -13.71
CA GLY A 396 -17.87 22.79 -13.44
C GLY A 396 -17.84 22.21 -12.04
N GLN A 397 -16.95 21.25 -11.87
CA GLN A 397 -16.53 20.65 -10.61
C GLN A 397 -15.02 20.87 -10.44
N ILE A 398 -14.54 20.95 -9.21
CA ILE A 398 -13.09 20.99 -8.94
C ILE A 398 -12.55 19.56 -9.11
N TYR A 399 -11.74 19.39 -10.16
CA TYR A 399 -11.18 18.10 -10.54
C TYR A 399 -9.86 17.79 -9.84
N ASP A 400 -9.02 18.82 -9.68
CA ASP A 400 -7.72 18.72 -9.06
C ASP A 400 -7.31 20.04 -8.43
N ILE A 401 -6.35 19.99 -7.51
CA ILE A 401 -5.74 21.16 -6.87
C ILE A 401 -4.23 21.02 -7.01
N THR A 402 -3.67 21.94 -7.80
CA THR A 402 -2.22 22.02 -7.99
C THR A 402 -1.62 22.97 -6.99
N MET A 403 -0.73 22.48 -6.13
CA MET A 403 0.01 23.32 -5.19
C MET A 403 0.95 24.26 -5.94
N THR A 404 1.00 25.51 -5.50
CA THR A 404 1.95 26.53 -5.99
C THR A 404 2.94 26.96 -4.89
N SER A 405 2.58 26.74 -3.63
CA SER A 405 3.46 26.84 -2.47
C SER A 405 2.91 25.97 -1.35
N GLY A 406 3.77 25.20 -0.70
CA GLY A 406 3.40 24.43 0.50
C GLY A 406 3.23 25.30 1.75
N GLY A 407 3.68 26.55 1.71
CA GLY A 407 3.82 27.37 2.89
C GLY A 407 4.84 26.77 3.86
N LEU A 408 5.03 27.41 5.00
CA LEU A 408 5.96 26.94 6.03
C LEU A 408 5.49 27.40 7.41
N GLY A 409 5.68 26.57 8.44
CA GLY A 409 5.44 26.95 9.82
C GLY A 409 4.03 26.62 10.35
N TYR A 410 3.26 25.79 9.63
CA TYR A 410 2.01 25.27 10.16
C TYR A 410 2.26 24.30 11.33
N THR A 411 1.47 24.42 12.38
CA THR A 411 1.50 23.51 13.54
C THR A 411 0.50 22.37 13.42
N SER A 412 -0.49 22.51 12.53
CA SER A 412 -1.50 21.51 12.20
C SER A 412 -2.03 21.77 10.79
N ALA A 413 -2.76 20.82 10.22
CA ALA A 413 -3.36 20.98 8.89
C ALA A 413 -4.30 22.20 8.87
N PRO A 414 -4.04 23.20 8.01
CA PRO A 414 -4.88 24.37 7.91
C PRO A 414 -6.23 24.04 7.27
N THR A 415 -7.27 24.76 7.67
CA THR A 415 -8.56 24.71 6.98
C THR A 415 -8.41 25.24 5.55
N LEU A 416 -8.99 24.54 4.59
CA LEU A 416 -9.07 24.98 3.22
C LEU A 416 -10.33 25.82 3.00
N ASN A 417 -10.19 27.05 2.59
CA ASN A 417 -11.29 27.95 2.27
C ASN A 417 -11.34 28.19 0.77
N ILE A 418 -12.56 28.20 0.22
CA ILE A 418 -12.84 28.45 -1.18
C ILE A 418 -13.75 29.66 -1.30
N THR A 419 -13.38 30.60 -2.15
CA THR A 419 -14.16 31.82 -2.41
C THR A 419 -14.29 32.08 -3.91
N GLY A 420 -15.45 32.63 -4.32
CA GLY A 420 -15.72 32.88 -5.74
C GLY A 420 -16.08 31.63 -6.53
N GLY A 421 -16.03 31.73 -7.86
CA GLY A 421 -16.34 30.64 -8.77
C GLY A 421 -17.80 30.28 -8.89
N SER A 422 -18.71 30.84 -8.09
CA SER A 422 -20.17 30.58 -8.05
C SER A 422 -20.57 29.17 -7.66
N GLY A 423 -19.65 28.24 -7.43
CA GLY A 423 -19.92 26.85 -7.02
C GLY A 423 -20.14 26.70 -5.52
N SER A 424 -20.54 25.48 -5.12
CA SER A 424 -20.81 25.12 -3.73
C SER A 424 -20.45 23.66 -3.44
N ASN A 425 -20.53 23.26 -2.16
CA ASN A 425 -20.39 21.88 -1.67
C ASN A 425 -19.01 21.23 -1.91
N PHE A 426 -17.97 22.00 -2.18
CA PHE A 426 -16.63 21.47 -2.20
C PHE A 426 -16.17 21.11 -0.78
N VAL A 427 -15.53 19.97 -0.63
CA VAL A 427 -14.87 19.55 0.62
C VAL A 427 -13.46 19.07 0.29
N GLY A 428 -12.47 19.75 0.82
CA GLY A 428 -11.06 19.39 0.68
C GLY A 428 -10.32 19.46 2.01
N GLN A 429 -9.27 18.68 2.15
CA GLN A 429 -8.44 18.62 3.34
C GLN A 429 -6.96 18.78 2.97
N ALA A 430 -6.27 19.69 3.64
CA ALA A 430 -4.84 19.85 3.51
C ALA A 430 -4.09 18.65 4.11
N VAL A 431 -3.13 18.12 3.38
CA VAL A 431 -2.24 17.02 3.83
C VAL A 431 -0.87 17.62 4.12
N MET A 432 -0.38 17.42 5.32
CA MET A 432 0.86 17.98 5.80
C MET A 432 2.09 17.15 5.42
N ASN A 433 3.21 17.85 5.19
CA ASN A 433 4.56 17.30 5.22
C ASN A 433 5.40 18.18 6.16
N GLY A 434 5.66 17.70 7.39
CA GLY A 434 6.26 18.52 8.42
C GLY A 434 5.39 19.75 8.75
N THR A 435 5.95 20.95 8.58
CA THR A 435 5.26 22.23 8.80
C THR A 435 4.68 22.85 7.53
N SER A 436 4.63 22.13 6.43
CA SER A 436 4.14 22.58 5.11
C SER A 436 2.98 21.74 4.61
N VAL A 437 2.13 22.28 3.77
CA VAL A 437 1.08 21.54 3.05
C VAL A 437 1.69 20.91 1.81
N SER A 438 1.65 19.60 1.70
CA SER A 438 2.19 18.88 0.53
C SER A 438 1.18 18.73 -0.60
N ARG A 439 -0.10 18.57 -0.27
CA ARG A 439 -1.21 18.40 -1.23
C ARG A 439 -2.56 18.69 -0.58
N VAL A 440 -3.60 18.71 -1.40
CA VAL A 440 -5.00 18.73 -0.93
C VAL A 440 -5.68 17.42 -1.35
N TYR A 441 -6.28 16.75 -0.38
CA TYR A 441 -7.19 15.63 -0.64
C TYR A 441 -8.59 16.18 -0.93
N ILE A 442 -9.22 15.78 -2.05
CA ILE A 442 -10.57 16.20 -2.43
C ILE A 442 -11.55 15.12 -1.98
N ALA A 443 -12.35 15.41 -0.97
CA ALA A 443 -13.40 14.53 -0.50
C ALA A 443 -14.73 14.73 -1.27
N ASN A 444 -15.01 15.97 -1.72
CA ASN A 444 -16.15 16.28 -2.57
C ASN A 444 -15.73 17.38 -3.58
N SER A 445 -15.91 17.10 -4.87
CA SER A 445 -15.57 18.03 -5.96
C SER A 445 -16.41 19.30 -6.03
N GLY A 446 -17.51 19.37 -5.28
CA GLY A 446 -18.49 20.46 -5.41
C GLY A 446 -19.15 20.52 -6.77
N ASP A 447 -19.94 21.54 -7.01
CA ASP A 447 -20.70 21.75 -8.24
C ASP A 447 -20.93 23.23 -8.54
N GLY A 448 -21.27 23.50 -9.82
CA GLY A 448 -21.74 24.81 -10.25
C GLY A 448 -20.62 25.85 -10.36
N TYR A 449 -19.37 25.44 -10.38
CA TYR A 449 -18.26 26.39 -10.59
C TYR A 449 -18.26 26.88 -12.04
N THR A 450 -18.48 28.16 -12.22
CA THR A 450 -18.48 28.83 -13.53
C THR A 450 -17.15 29.49 -13.87
N SER A 451 -16.30 29.65 -12.87
CA SER A 451 -14.91 30.11 -13.00
C SER A 451 -14.06 29.48 -11.89
N ILE A 452 -12.74 29.52 -12.05
CA ILE A 452 -11.80 28.97 -11.09
C ILE A 452 -11.94 29.74 -9.76
N PRO A 453 -12.27 29.07 -8.64
CA PRO A 453 -12.36 29.71 -7.34
C PRO A 453 -10.98 30.02 -6.77
N THR A 454 -10.91 30.99 -5.85
CA THR A 454 -9.71 31.30 -5.09
C THR A 454 -9.62 30.36 -3.88
N LEU A 455 -8.45 29.74 -3.70
CA LEU A 455 -8.14 28.85 -2.57
C LEU A 455 -7.29 29.61 -1.55
N SER A 456 -7.57 29.40 -0.26
CA SER A 456 -6.73 29.91 0.83
C SER A 456 -6.64 28.89 1.97
N PHE A 457 -5.50 28.88 2.67
CA PHE A 457 -5.16 27.90 3.68
C PHE A 457 -5.04 28.56 5.06
N GLY A 458 -5.93 28.18 5.97
CA GLY A 458 -5.99 28.67 7.34
C GLY A 458 -6.96 29.85 7.53
N THR A 459 -6.89 30.50 8.67
CA THR A 459 -7.75 31.62 9.06
C THR A 459 -7.15 32.94 8.57
N LEU A 460 -7.87 33.69 7.74
CA LEU A 460 -7.47 35.01 7.33
C LEU A 460 -7.55 35.95 8.53
N TRP A 461 -6.53 36.79 8.72
CA TRP A 461 -6.63 37.91 9.66
C TRP A 461 -7.80 38.83 9.28
N THR A 462 -8.63 39.12 10.25
CA THR A 462 -9.73 40.11 10.11
C THR A 462 -9.66 41.11 11.25
N ALA A 463 -10.07 42.35 10.99
CA ALA A 463 -10.08 43.40 11.98
C ALA A 463 -11.07 43.09 13.12
N SER A 464 -10.78 43.57 14.31
CA SER A 464 -11.63 43.49 15.50
C SER A 464 -12.13 42.09 15.82
N THR A 465 -11.32 41.05 15.56
CA THR A 465 -11.69 39.64 15.75
C THR A 465 -10.97 39.03 16.93
N ALA A 466 -11.69 38.35 17.79
CA ALA A 466 -11.11 37.62 18.93
C ALA A 466 -10.26 36.45 18.45
N VAL A 467 -9.05 36.29 18.98
CA VAL A 467 -8.10 35.22 18.68
C VAL A 467 -7.55 34.61 19.96
N THR A 468 -7.24 33.35 19.92
CA THR A 468 -6.80 32.53 21.07
C THR A 468 -5.32 32.17 20.98
N VAL A 469 -4.67 31.91 22.10
CA VAL A 469 -3.26 31.47 22.14
C VAL A 469 -3.09 30.17 21.33
N GLY A 470 -2.04 30.14 20.51
CA GLY A 470 -1.73 29.02 19.61
C GLY A 470 -2.46 29.06 18.28
N GLN A 471 -3.53 29.87 18.13
CA GLN A 471 -4.21 30.04 16.87
C GLN A 471 -3.27 30.60 15.81
N GLN A 472 -3.30 30.05 14.61
CA GLN A 472 -2.58 30.53 13.44
C GLN A 472 -3.51 31.33 12.53
N ILE A 473 -3.07 32.53 12.15
CA ILE A 473 -3.77 33.43 11.24
C ILE A 473 -2.80 33.93 10.18
N TYR A 474 -3.29 34.15 8.97
CA TYR A 474 -2.44 34.66 7.88
C TYR A 474 -2.91 36.04 7.37
N TYR A 475 -1.96 36.81 6.89
CA TYR A 475 -2.21 38.08 6.18
C TYR A 475 -1.07 38.37 5.22
N SER A 476 -1.39 38.77 4.00
CA SER A 476 -0.42 39.23 3.00
C SER A 476 0.83 38.35 2.87
N ASN A 477 0.62 37.07 2.61
CA ASN A 477 1.66 36.04 2.44
C ASN A 477 2.53 35.81 3.69
N ARG A 478 2.01 36.10 4.89
CA ARG A 478 2.67 35.83 6.17
C ARG A 478 1.74 35.05 7.09
N LEU A 479 2.28 34.06 7.75
CA LEU A 479 1.60 33.27 8.78
C LEU A 479 2.06 33.75 10.15
N TYR A 480 1.13 33.89 11.07
CA TYR A 480 1.38 34.33 12.44
C TYR A 480 0.79 33.38 13.43
N THR A 481 1.45 33.18 14.56
CA THR A 481 0.90 32.46 15.73
C THR A 481 0.57 33.49 16.83
N VAL A 482 -0.61 33.35 17.40
CA VAL A 482 -1.06 34.17 18.54
C VAL A 482 -0.32 33.67 19.79
N THR A 483 0.46 34.55 20.41
CA THR A 483 1.19 34.28 21.66
C THR A 483 0.48 34.79 22.91
N VAL A 484 -0.34 35.83 22.76
CA VAL A 484 -1.24 36.36 23.81
C VAL A 484 -2.63 36.53 23.17
N ALA A 485 -3.63 35.89 23.78
CA ALA A 485 -5.02 36.01 23.32
C ALA A 485 -5.54 37.44 23.45
N GLY A 486 -6.43 37.82 22.55
CA GLY A 486 -7.01 39.18 22.58
C GLY A 486 -7.86 39.42 21.33
N THR A 487 -8.09 40.69 21.02
CA THR A 487 -8.81 41.11 19.82
C THR A 487 -7.83 41.75 18.87
N THR A 488 -7.85 41.40 17.59
CA THR A 488 -6.99 42.02 16.55
C THR A 488 -7.29 43.50 16.39
N HIS A 489 -6.32 44.24 15.87
CA HIS A 489 -6.46 45.71 15.69
C HIS A 489 -7.61 46.04 14.74
N ALA A 490 -8.31 47.12 15.00
CA ALA A 490 -9.52 47.52 14.26
C ALA A 490 -9.26 47.91 12.78
N THR A 491 -8.03 48.32 12.43
CA THR A 491 -7.71 48.82 11.08
C THR A 491 -6.35 48.37 10.55
N THR A 492 -5.41 47.96 11.44
CA THR A 492 -4.01 47.72 11.07
C THR A 492 -3.67 46.24 11.18
N ALA A 493 -3.37 45.62 10.05
CA ALA A 493 -2.91 44.25 9.99
C ALA A 493 -1.46 44.09 10.47
N PRO A 494 -1.06 42.87 10.92
CA PRO A 494 0.31 42.65 11.39
C PRO A 494 1.33 42.71 10.26
N THR A 495 2.53 43.27 10.56
CA THR A 495 3.59 43.47 9.57
C THR A 495 4.93 42.80 9.90
N ILE A 496 5.08 42.19 11.10
CA ILE A 496 6.32 41.55 11.49
C ILE A 496 6.70 40.41 10.49
N ALA A 497 7.99 40.26 10.27
CA ALA A 497 8.50 39.40 9.19
C ALA A 497 9.51 38.32 9.67
N GLY A 498 9.50 38.00 10.96
CA GLY A 498 10.40 36.99 11.50
C GLY A 498 11.82 37.51 11.69
N ALA A 499 11.97 38.58 12.46
CA ALA A 499 13.26 39.12 12.84
C ALA A 499 13.67 38.70 14.26
N ILE A 500 14.97 38.68 14.53
CA ILE A 500 15.51 38.51 15.88
C ILE A 500 15.29 39.82 16.65
N ALA A 501 14.81 39.69 17.90
CA ALA A 501 14.60 40.81 18.80
C ALA A 501 15.82 41.04 19.72
N THR A 502 16.35 39.98 20.34
CA THR A 502 17.50 40.09 21.25
C THR A 502 18.39 38.85 21.14
N ILE A 503 19.66 38.96 21.47
CA ILE A 503 20.60 37.88 21.69
C ILE A 503 21.20 38.10 23.09
N PRO A 504 20.76 37.33 24.10
CA PRO A 504 21.29 37.50 25.47
C PRO A 504 22.75 37.09 25.55
N VAL A 505 23.52 37.82 26.35
CA VAL A 505 24.89 37.42 26.74
C VAL A 505 24.81 36.78 28.13
N THR A 506 25.05 35.51 28.21
CA THR A 506 25.00 34.74 29.46
C THR A 506 26.34 34.85 30.21
N SER A 507 27.43 34.87 29.47
CA SER A 507 28.78 35.19 29.98
C SER A 507 29.52 36.01 28.95
N GLY A 508 30.04 37.17 29.35
CA GLY A 508 30.76 38.08 28.45
C GLY A 508 32.20 37.67 28.13
N GLY A 509 32.71 36.64 28.79
CA GLY A 509 34.11 36.20 28.64
C GLY A 509 35.10 37.25 29.10
N ALA A 510 36.36 37.15 28.67
CA ALA A 510 37.43 38.09 29.01
C ALA A 510 38.48 38.19 27.89
N GLY A 511 39.24 39.27 27.86
CA GLY A 511 40.40 39.43 26.96
C GLY A 511 40.00 39.85 25.53
N TYR A 512 38.77 40.29 25.29
CA TYR A 512 38.36 40.78 23.96
C TYR A 512 38.94 42.17 23.66
N THR A 513 39.72 42.24 22.59
CA THR A 513 40.37 43.50 22.08
C THR A 513 39.59 44.09 20.90
N SER A 514 38.78 43.28 20.24
CA SER A 514 37.85 43.68 19.15
C SER A 514 36.59 42.82 19.14
N SER A 515 35.53 43.28 18.47
CA SER A 515 34.29 42.50 18.30
C SER A 515 34.61 41.18 17.55
N PRO A 516 34.22 40.01 18.08
CA PRO A 516 34.25 38.77 17.32
C PRO A 516 33.43 38.86 16.05
N THR A 517 33.78 38.08 15.04
CA THR A 517 32.93 37.89 13.85
C THR A 517 31.81 36.92 14.20
N PHE A 518 30.57 37.33 14.02
CA PHE A 518 29.38 36.50 14.27
C PHE A 518 28.90 35.91 12.95
N VAL A 519 28.48 34.64 13.01
CA VAL A 519 27.76 33.96 11.95
C VAL A 519 26.41 33.53 12.50
N VAL A 520 25.33 34.11 11.94
CA VAL A 520 23.95 33.73 12.27
C VAL A 520 23.48 32.75 11.20
N SER A 521 22.84 31.66 11.59
CA SER A 521 22.29 30.70 10.62
C SER A 521 21.24 31.37 9.70
N ALA A 522 21.12 30.85 8.48
CA ALA A 522 20.11 31.34 7.53
C ALA A 522 18.68 31.16 8.06
N PRO A 523 17.73 32.00 7.69
CA PRO A 523 16.32 31.85 8.02
C PRO A 523 15.70 30.65 7.33
N GLU A 524 14.65 30.07 7.92
CA GLU A 524 13.96 28.88 7.40
C GLU A 524 13.13 29.20 6.15
N VAL A 525 12.63 30.44 6.03
CA VAL A 525 11.82 30.84 4.88
C VAL A 525 12.75 31.23 3.72
N PRO A 526 12.64 30.58 2.55
CA PRO A 526 13.45 30.90 1.37
C PRO A 526 13.30 32.39 0.98
N GLY A 527 14.42 33.03 0.67
CA GLY A 527 14.46 34.44 0.34
C GLY A 527 14.43 35.38 1.55
N GLY A 528 14.45 34.87 2.76
CA GLY A 528 14.67 35.64 3.98
C GLY A 528 16.08 36.17 4.08
N ASN A 529 16.28 37.26 4.85
CA ASN A 529 17.57 37.89 5.05
C ASN A 529 18.18 37.49 6.38
N THR A 530 19.46 37.10 6.37
CA THR A 530 20.20 36.76 7.59
C THR A 530 20.38 38.03 8.48
N ALA A 531 20.25 37.84 9.78
CA ALA A 531 20.46 38.87 10.74
C ALA A 531 21.93 39.32 10.81
N VAL A 532 22.18 40.60 11.09
CA VAL A 532 23.52 41.20 11.24
C VAL A 532 23.68 41.70 12.64
N VAL A 533 24.72 41.19 13.32
CA VAL A 533 24.95 41.51 14.74
C VAL A 533 26.42 41.83 15.02
N THR A 534 26.66 42.65 16.06
CA THR A 534 27.98 43.03 16.53
C THR A 534 28.02 42.99 18.07
N ALA A 535 29.20 42.84 18.66
CA ALA A 535 29.37 42.87 20.10
C ALA A 535 29.78 44.28 20.60
N ASN A 536 29.25 44.66 21.75
CA ASN A 536 29.72 45.82 22.50
C ASN A 536 30.71 45.33 23.58
N ILE A 537 31.88 45.94 23.64
CA ILE A 537 32.97 45.56 24.52
C ILE A 537 33.26 46.68 25.50
N SER A 538 33.41 46.35 26.78
CA SER A 538 33.87 47.24 27.82
C SER A 538 34.81 46.51 28.73
N GLY A 539 36.02 47.05 28.94
CA GLY A 539 37.03 46.48 29.79
C GLY A 539 37.48 45.07 29.35
N GLY A 540 37.48 44.73 28.04
CA GLY A 540 37.80 43.44 27.53
C GLY A 540 36.72 42.36 27.72
N ILE A 541 35.53 42.75 28.11
CA ILE A 541 34.37 41.86 28.32
C ILE A 541 33.26 42.26 27.33
N ILE A 542 32.58 41.28 26.73
CA ILE A 542 31.40 41.53 25.88
C ILE A 542 30.19 41.77 26.81
N THR A 543 29.63 42.97 26.73
CA THR A 543 28.53 43.41 27.62
C THR A 543 27.17 43.20 27.00
N SER A 544 27.07 43.28 25.66
CA SER A 544 25.81 43.07 24.93
C SER A 544 26.07 42.80 23.45
N ILE A 545 25.07 42.26 22.79
CA ILE A 545 25.03 42.13 21.33
C ILE A 545 24.10 43.18 20.75
N THR A 546 24.62 43.98 19.82
CA THR A 546 23.82 44.94 19.01
C THR A 546 23.35 44.25 17.76
N ILE A 547 22.04 44.26 17.50
CA ILE A 547 21.43 43.77 16.27
C ILE A 547 21.26 44.98 15.35
N SER A 548 22.12 45.11 14.33
CA SER A 548 22.02 46.15 13.31
C SER A 548 20.94 45.86 12.27
N SER A 549 20.68 44.53 12.05
CA SER A 549 19.53 44.04 11.28
C SER A 549 19.03 42.77 11.92
N GLY A 550 17.76 42.68 12.29
CA GLY A 550 17.15 41.49 12.85
C GLY A 550 16.91 40.36 11.81
N GLY A 551 17.17 40.64 10.53
CA GLY A 551 16.87 39.70 9.44
C GLY A 551 15.38 39.60 9.15
N THR A 552 15.01 38.63 8.31
CA THR A 552 13.60 38.27 8.00
C THR A 552 13.49 36.79 7.69
N GLY A 553 12.30 36.22 7.88
CA GLY A 553 12.02 34.82 7.53
C GLY A 553 12.41 33.77 8.57
N TYR A 554 12.84 34.18 9.75
CA TYR A 554 13.08 33.29 10.87
C TYR A 554 11.74 32.92 11.54
N ILE A 555 11.50 31.60 11.59
CA ILE A 555 10.37 30.99 12.30
C ILE A 555 10.78 30.65 13.74
N ASN A 556 11.99 30.10 13.87
CA ASN A 556 12.60 29.73 15.14
C ASN A 556 13.83 30.58 15.43
N PRO A 557 14.29 30.67 16.70
CA PRO A 557 15.55 31.29 17.03
C PRO A 557 16.72 30.68 16.26
N PRO A 558 17.49 31.45 15.48
CA PRO A 558 18.65 30.94 14.76
C PRO A 558 19.81 30.57 15.71
N SER A 559 20.69 29.70 15.25
CA SER A 559 21.98 29.50 15.91
C SER A 559 22.91 30.69 15.62
N VAL A 560 23.66 31.10 16.64
CA VAL A 560 24.67 32.18 16.52
C VAL A 560 26.00 31.62 16.96
N THR A 561 26.95 31.61 16.05
CA THR A 561 28.34 31.22 16.31
C THR A 561 29.24 32.46 16.15
N PHE A 562 30.41 32.43 16.78
CA PHE A 562 31.36 33.54 16.72
C PHE A 562 32.79 33.01 16.70
N SER A 563 33.69 33.84 16.18
CA SER A 563 35.12 33.54 16.13
C SER A 563 35.96 34.80 16.21
N GLY A 564 37.17 34.72 16.69
CA GLY A 564 38.10 35.85 16.76
C GLY A 564 37.86 36.81 17.94
N GLY A 565 38.34 38.04 17.83
CA GLY A 565 38.19 39.06 18.87
C GLY A 565 39.23 39.04 19.98
N GLY A 566 40.10 38.00 20.05
CA GLY A 566 41.22 37.89 20.99
C GLY A 566 40.87 37.38 22.38
N GLY A 567 39.61 37.31 22.75
CA GLY A 567 39.11 36.85 24.07
C GLY A 567 38.58 35.44 24.10
N THR A 568 38.20 34.96 25.29
CA THR A 568 37.61 33.63 25.51
C THR A 568 36.47 33.68 26.52
N GLY A 569 35.63 32.59 26.55
CA GLY A 569 34.59 32.45 27.58
C GLY A 569 33.28 33.21 27.28
N LEU A 570 33.06 33.74 26.05
CA LEU A 570 31.75 34.26 25.66
C LEU A 570 30.74 33.11 25.58
N VAL A 571 29.61 33.27 26.24
CA VAL A 571 28.46 32.38 26.12
C VAL A 571 27.23 33.21 25.79
N LEU A 572 26.58 32.87 24.68
CA LEU A 572 25.34 33.49 24.25
C LEU A 572 24.13 32.64 24.68
N GLY A 573 23.07 33.30 25.11
CA GLY A 573 21.77 32.68 25.30
C GLY A 573 21.02 32.51 23.96
N THR A 574 19.91 31.80 23.99
CA THR A 574 19.05 31.60 22.82
C THR A 574 18.48 32.93 22.35
N PRO A 575 18.61 33.31 21.07
CA PRO A 575 17.99 34.49 20.53
C PRO A 575 16.47 34.51 20.74
N THR A 576 15.89 35.69 21.01
CA THR A 576 14.44 35.86 21.07
C THR A 576 13.92 36.41 19.75
N MET A 577 12.70 36.02 19.37
CA MET A 577 12.06 36.44 18.14
C MET A 577 11.20 37.70 18.36
N GLN A 578 11.09 38.54 17.35
CA GLN A 578 10.22 39.69 17.38
C GLN A 578 8.75 39.27 17.49
N THR A 579 8.03 39.87 18.41
CA THR A 579 6.57 39.82 18.53
C THR A 579 6.00 41.23 18.34
N ALA A 580 4.74 41.31 17.94
CA ALA A 580 4.05 42.58 17.83
C ALA A 580 2.65 42.50 18.45
N THR A 581 2.29 43.56 19.16
CA THR A 581 0.92 43.76 19.61
C THR A 581 0.07 44.20 18.41
N ASN A 582 -1.05 43.50 18.20
CA ASN A 582 -2.04 43.81 17.16
C ASN A 582 -3.41 43.90 17.83
N GLY A 583 -3.87 45.09 18.14
CA GLY A 583 -5.00 45.30 19.05
C GLY A 583 -4.64 44.94 20.50
N THR A 584 -5.37 44.03 21.12
CA THR A 584 -5.02 43.49 22.45
C THR A 584 -4.33 42.11 22.35
N ALA A 585 -4.25 41.51 21.16
CA ALA A 585 -3.53 40.29 20.91
C ALA A 585 -2.04 40.54 20.66
N THR A 586 -1.18 39.57 20.99
CA THR A 586 0.23 39.58 20.57
C THR A 586 0.49 38.45 19.59
N LEU A 587 1.18 38.78 18.51
CA LEU A 587 1.47 37.91 17.38
C LEU A 587 2.97 37.67 17.23
N LYS A 588 3.36 36.49 16.90
CA LYS A 588 4.70 36.06 16.46
C LYS A 588 4.63 35.62 14.99
N TYR A 589 5.61 35.99 14.18
CA TYR A 589 5.75 35.47 12.85
C TYR A 589 5.96 33.95 12.91
N ALA A 590 5.22 33.21 12.11
CA ALA A 590 5.25 31.73 12.10
C ALA A 590 5.67 31.15 10.74
N GLY A 591 5.76 31.99 9.68
CA GLY A 591 6.13 31.48 8.36
C GLY A 591 5.29 32.06 7.22
N THR A 592 5.01 31.25 6.20
CA THR A 592 4.24 31.65 5.01
C THR A 592 3.04 30.74 4.79
N PRO A 593 1.89 31.28 4.33
CA PRO A 593 0.73 30.44 3.99
C PRO A 593 0.99 29.64 2.72
N ALA A 594 0.33 28.46 2.63
CA ALA A 594 0.27 27.67 1.40
C ALA A 594 -0.60 28.37 0.35
N THR A 595 -0.29 28.09 -0.92
CA THR A 595 -1.09 28.57 -2.06
C THR A 595 -1.28 27.43 -3.07
N ALA A 596 -2.44 27.42 -3.74
CA ALA A 596 -2.75 26.43 -4.75
C ALA A 596 -3.75 26.96 -5.77
N THR A 597 -3.86 26.31 -6.91
CA THR A 597 -4.82 26.61 -7.98
C THR A 597 -5.75 25.43 -8.20
N ALA A 598 -7.07 25.67 -8.25
CA ALA A 598 -8.05 24.67 -8.61
C ALA A 598 -8.08 24.41 -10.13
N VAL A 599 -8.29 23.17 -10.51
CA VAL A 599 -8.53 22.76 -11.90
C VAL A 599 -9.98 22.33 -12.03
N LEU A 600 -10.71 22.93 -12.96
CA LEU A 600 -12.12 22.60 -13.21
C LEU A 600 -12.27 21.55 -14.33
N LYS A 601 -13.29 20.71 -14.21
CA LYS A 601 -13.84 19.86 -15.27
C LYS A 601 -15.33 20.10 -15.41
N TYR A 602 -15.88 19.86 -16.60
CA TYR A 602 -17.30 20.09 -16.90
C TYR A 602 -17.98 18.76 -17.20
N GLY A 603 -18.74 18.22 -16.24
CA GLY A 603 -19.30 16.87 -16.29
C GLY A 603 -18.24 15.79 -16.03
N SER A 604 -18.64 14.53 -16.02
CA SER A 604 -17.77 13.37 -15.78
C SER A 604 -18.34 12.09 -16.40
N GLY A 605 -17.51 11.06 -16.56
CA GLY A 605 -17.90 9.78 -17.12
C GLY A 605 -17.98 9.76 -18.65
N TYR A 606 -17.51 10.78 -19.34
CA TYR A 606 -17.45 10.83 -20.79
C TYR A 606 -16.30 9.99 -21.35
N SER A 607 -16.61 9.08 -22.26
CA SER A 607 -15.61 8.32 -23.05
C SER A 607 -15.35 8.92 -24.43
N SER A 608 -16.24 9.81 -24.89
CA SER A 608 -16.14 10.57 -26.12
C SER A 608 -16.73 11.96 -25.95
N LEU A 609 -16.35 12.88 -26.84
CA LEU A 609 -16.90 14.24 -26.81
C LEU A 609 -18.42 14.22 -27.02
N PRO A 610 -19.22 14.86 -26.11
CA PRO A 610 -20.66 14.89 -26.25
C PRO A 610 -21.11 15.78 -27.42
N THR A 611 -22.21 15.42 -28.06
CA THR A 611 -22.88 16.31 -28.98
C THR A 611 -23.54 17.47 -28.25
N VAL A 612 -23.50 18.65 -28.85
CA VAL A 612 -24.09 19.88 -28.35
C VAL A 612 -25.16 20.36 -29.33
N VAL A 613 -26.40 20.51 -28.85
CA VAL A 613 -27.51 21.02 -29.66
C VAL A 613 -27.89 22.39 -29.10
N ILE A 614 -27.90 23.38 -29.96
CA ILE A 614 -28.30 24.76 -29.64
C ILE A 614 -29.61 25.04 -30.33
N ASN A 615 -30.62 25.32 -29.54
CA ASN A 615 -31.98 25.62 -30.00
C ASN A 615 -32.30 27.09 -29.73
N PRO A 616 -32.85 27.82 -30.69
CA PRO A 616 -33.43 29.13 -30.44
C PRO A 616 -34.66 29.01 -29.55
N VAL A 617 -34.82 29.92 -28.60
CA VAL A 617 -36.03 29.97 -27.75
C VAL A 617 -37.18 30.51 -28.58
N SER A 618 -36.95 31.54 -29.40
CA SER A 618 -37.86 32.02 -30.41
C SER A 618 -37.10 32.73 -31.53
N GLY A 619 -37.49 32.48 -32.78
CA GLY A 619 -36.88 33.03 -33.98
C GLY A 619 -35.42 32.61 -34.18
N GLY A 620 -34.90 32.83 -35.36
CA GLY A 620 -33.51 32.61 -35.68
C GLY A 620 -33.14 31.19 -36.15
N SER A 621 -31.87 31.02 -36.53
CA SER A 621 -31.28 29.76 -36.94
C SER A 621 -30.48 29.17 -35.79
N SER A 622 -30.44 27.82 -35.71
CA SER A 622 -29.64 27.13 -34.69
C SER A 622 -28.18 27.42 -34.84
N GLY A 623 -27.50 27.63 -33.71
CA GLY A 623 -26.05 27.63 -33.61
C GLY A 623 -25.48 26.21 -33.65
N ALA A 624 -24.17 26.11 -33.77
CA ALA A 624 -23.44 24.85 -33.70
C ALA A 624 -22.18 25.04 -32.83
N ALA A 625 -21.97 24.09 -31.91
CA ALA A 625 -20.80 24.09 -31.03
C ALA A 625 -20.32 22.66 -30.76
N TYR A 626 -19.08 22.53 -30.40
CA TYR A 626 -18.49 21.27 -29.97
C TYR A 626 -17.58 21.47 -28.77
N PHE A 627 -17.42 20.44 -27.93
CA PHE A 627 -16.51 20.45 -26.81
C PHE A 627 -15.07 20.24 -27.23
N VAL A 628 -14.17 20.96 -26.58
CA VAL A 628 -12.76 20.65 -26.54
C VAL A 628 -12.51 19.87 -25.24
N GLY A 629 -11.99 18.67 -25.38
CA GLY A 629 -11.62 17.79 -24.26
C GLY A 629 -10.24 17.22 -24.45
N VAL A 630 -9.65 16.75 -23.37
CA VAL A 630 -8.36 16.04 -23.36
C VAL A 630 -8.52 14.72 -22.63
N LYS A 631 -7.77 13.71 -23.03
CA LYS A 631 -7.67 12.48 -22.25
C LYS A 631 -7.15 12.80 -20.85
N SER A 632 -7.68 12.12 -19.83
CA SER A 632 -7.19 12.24 -18.47
C SER A 632 -5.93 11.38 -18.31
N GLU A 633 -4.82 12.02 -18.02
CA GLU A 633 -3.54 11.32 -17.83
C GLU A 633 -3.51 10.58 -16.48
N ALA A 634 -2.58 9.63 -16.31
CA ALA A 634 -2.34 8.94 -15.06
C ALA A 634 -2.15 9.94 -13.90
N LYS A 635 -2.55 9.54 -12.70
CA LYS A 635 -2.45 10.37 -11.51
C LYS A 635 -1.39 9.83 -10.56
N LEU A 636 -0.43 10.69 -10.24
CA LEU A 636 0.72 10.39 -9.39
C LEU A 636 0.78 11.36 -8.22
N THR A 637 1.12 10.85 -7.04
CA THR A 637 1.33 11.66 -5.84
C THR A 637 2.74 11.46 -5.32
N PRO A 638 3.59 12.50 -5.33
CA PRO A 638 4.92 12.42 -4.74
C PRO A 638 4.84 12.45 -3.21
N LEU A 639 5.63 11.61 -2.55
CA LEU A 639 5.81 11.61 -1.10
C LEU A 639 7.19 12.18 -0.77
N ILE A 640 7.18 13.30 -0.06
CA ILE A 640 8.39 14.06 0.27
C ILE A 640 8.78 13.78 1.71
N THR A 641 10.07 13.53 1.95
CA THR A 641 10.65 13.34 3.27
C THR A 641 12.00 14.03 3.31
N ASN A 642 12.24 14.85 4.33
CA ASN A 642 13.48 15.60 4.49
C ASN A 642 13.89 16.40 3.23
N GLY A 643 12.92 17.02 2.57
CA GLY A 643 13.14 17.83 1.38
C GLY A 643 13.46 17.05 0.09
N GLN A 644 13.27 15.74 0.08
CA GLN A 644 13.51 14.86 -1.07
C GLN A 644 12.25 14.07 -1.43
N ILE A 645 12.03 13.81 -2.71
CA ILE A 645 11.00 12.89 -3.18
C ILE A 645 11.49 11.47 -2.89
N LYS A 646 10.89 10.79 -1.91
CA LYS A 646 11.29 9.45 -1.49
C LYS A 646 10.56 8.34 -2.23
N THR A 647 9.29 8.56 -2.53
CA THR A 647 8.46 7.64 -3.30
C THR A 647 7.45 8.44 -4.12
N VAL A 648 6.94 7.84 -5.16
CA VAL A 648 5.80 8.35 -5.92
C VAL A 648 4.69 7.31 -5.84
N GLN A 649 3.59 7.69 -5.23
CA GLN A 649 2.39 6.85 -5.20
C GLN A 649 1.67 6.97 -6.54
N ILE A 650 1.34 5.84 -7.14
CA ILE A 650 0.49 5.78 -8.34
C ILE A 650 -0.96 5.68 -7.86
N ASP A 651 -1.70 6.78 -7.97
CA ASP A 651 -3.12 6.83 -7.58
C ASP A 651 -4.01 6.18 -8.66
N ASP A 652 -3.66 6.38 -9.94
CA ASP A 652 -4.30 5.76 -11.11
C ASP A 652 -3.26 5.70 -12.24
N GLY A 653 -2.77 4.49 -12.54
CA GLY A 653 -1.73 4.26 -13.55
C GLY A 653 -2.20 4.45 -15.00
N GLY A 654 -3.52 4.58 -15.22
CA GLY A 654 -4.11 4.66 -16.54
C GLY A 654 -3.92 3.39 -17.36
N ILE A 655 -4.22 3.46 -18.63
CA ILE A 655 -4.03 2.39 -19.62
C ILE A 655 -3.64 2.95 -20.99
N GLY A 656 -3.10 2.09 -21.83
CA GLY A 656 -2.84 2.40 -23.25
C GLY A 656 -1.65 3.33 -23.49
N TYR A 657 -0.75 3.49 -22.51
CA TYR A 657 0.49 4.23 -22.70
C TYR A 657 1.47 3.39 -23.53
N THR A 658 1.96 3.95 -24.62
CA THR A 658 3.15 3.43 -25.31
C THR A 658 4.41 4.19 -24.86
N TYR A 659 4.22 5.41 -24.36
CA TYR A 659 5.24 6.20 -23.67
C TYR A 659 4.57 7.09 -22.60
N ALA A 660 5.30 7.40 -21.52
CA ALA A 660 4.90 8.39 -20.52
C ALA A 660 6.12 9.19 -20.07
N ASN A 661 6.06 10.52 -20.22
CA ASN A 661 7.06 11.41 -19.67
C ASN A 661 6.53 12.03 -18.38
N LEU A 662 7.35 12.00 -17.36
CA LEU A 662 7.02 12.54 -16.05
C LEU A 662 7.78 13.85 -15.85
N ASN A 663 7.07 14.87 -15.39
CA ASN A 663 7.67 16.16 -15.06
C ASN A 663 7.35 16.56 -13.64
N VAL A 664 8.38 16.83 -12.85
CA VAL A 664 8.27 17.27 -11.46
C VAL A 664 8.33 18.78 -11.41
N THR A 665 7.34 19.40 -10.76
CA THR A 665 7.31 20.83 -10.44
C THR A 665 7.11 21.00 -8.94
N GLY A 666 7.68 22.05 -8.35
CA GLY A 666 7.60 22.31 -6.92
C GLY A 666 8.55 23.42 -6.52
N ASP A 667 8.79 23.56 -5.23
CA ASP A 667 9.70 24.56 -4.66
C ASP A 667 11.14 24.04 -4.49
N GLY A 668 11.37 22.73 -4.67
CA GLY A 668 12.71 22.14 -4.64
C GLY A 668 13.39 22.15 -6.01
N THR A 669 14.56 21.50 -6.08
CA THR A 669 15.40 21.47 -7.29
C THR A 669 15.93 20.08 -7.60
N SER A 670 16.25 19.84 -8.86
CA SER A 670 17.02 18.69 -9.36
C SER A 670 16.33 17.33 -9.25
N ALA A 671 15.06 17.24 -8.91
CA ALA A 671 14.37 15.95 -8.97
C ALA A 671 14.15 15.54 -10.43
N THR A 672 14.50 14.28 -10.73
CA THR A 672 14.21 13.61 -11.99
C THR A 672 13.61 12.25 -11.71
N ILE A 673 12.58 11.92 -12.45
CA ILE A 673 11.84 10.65 -12.32
C ILE A 673 11.51 10.11 -13.71
N SER A 674 11.47 8.80 -13.83
CA SER A 674 11.10 8.10 -15.05
C SER A 674 9.93 7.14 -14.82
N ALA A 675 9.13 6.92 -15.86
CA ALA A 675 7.98 6.04 -15.82
C ALA A 675 8.38 4.64 -16.29
N ASP A 676 8.04 3.63 -15.52
CA ASP A 676 8.08 2.24 -15.94
C ASP A 676 6.67 1.83 -16.36
N LEU A 677 6.47 1.67 -17.65
CA LEU A 677 5.19 1.24 -18.20
C LEU A 677 5.08 -0.28 -18.13
N SER A 678 3.87 -0.77 -17.85
CA SER A 678 3.59 -2.16 -18.15
C SER A 678 3.89 -2.38 -19.63
N PRO A 679 4.64 -3.41 -20.01
CA PRO A 679 4.71 -3.79 -21.40
C PRO A 679 3.28 -3.96 -21.88
N GLY A 680 3.04 -3.60 -23.13
CA GLY A 680 1.71 -3.51 -23.75
C GLY A 680 0.79 -4.72 -23.55
N ASP A 681 1.32 -5.77 -22.94
CA ASP A 681 0.59 -6.91 -22.41
C ASP A 681 1.45 -7.63 -21.34
N ILE A 682 1.26 -7.27 -20.06
CA ILE A 682 1.84 -8.04 -18.93
C ILE A 682 1.41 -9.51 -18.98
N ASN A 683 0.20 -9.80 -19.48
CA ASN A 683 -0.23 -11.16 -19.70
C ASN A 683 0.66 -11.87 -20.73
N THR A 684 1.13 -11.17 -21.75
CA THR A 684 2.07 -11.74 -22.73
C THR A 684 3.43 -12.03 -22.08
N LEU A 685 3.97 -11.17 -21.22
CA LEU A 685 5.23 -11.46 -20.51
C LEU A 685 5.10 -12.65 -19.56
N GLN A 686 4.06 -12.66 -18.76
CA GLN A 686 3.76 -13.76 -17.86
C GLN A 686 3.49 -15.05 -18.64
N ALA A 687 2.65 -14.98 -19.68
CA ALA A 687 2.35 -16.12 -20.55
C ALA A 687 3.62 -16.60 -21.27
N ASN A 688 4.47 -15.72 -21.79
CA ASN A 688 5.74 -16.10 -22.39
C ASN A 688 6.67 -16.77 -21.39
N THR A 689 6.78 -16.20 -20.17
CA THR A 689 7.57 -16.82 -19.09
C THR A 689 7.06 -18.21 -18.76
N GLU A 690 5.75 -18.41 -18.70
CA GLU A 690 5.14 -19.71 -18.38
C GLU A 690 5.18 -20.69 -19.56
N LEU A 691 4.93 -20.23 -20.78
CA LEU A 691 4.87 -21.08 -21.97
C LEU A 691 6.25 -21.44 -22.50
N LEU A 692 7.17 -20.48 -22.55
CA LEU A 692 8.47 -20.62 -23.18
C LEU A 692 9.56 -21.09 -22.22
N THR A 693 9.29 -21.16 -20.90
CA THR A 693 10.26 -21.71 -19.95
C THR A 693 10.53 -23.18 -20.30
N PRO A 694 11.79 -23.52 -20.62
CA PRO A 694 12.14 -24.90 -20.94
C PRO A 694 12.03 -25.81 -19.71
N ASN A 695 11.45 -26.99 -19.90
CA ASN A 695 11.34 -28.01 -18.88
C ASN A 695 12.69 -28.69 -18.60
N GLY A 696 12.93 -29.13 -17.36
CA GLY A 696 14.04 -29.98 -16.99
C GLY A 696 15.43 -29.41 -17.27
N ARG A 697 15.64 -28.10 -17.09
CA ARG A 697 16.97 -27.48 -17.12
C ARG A 697 17.74 -27.80 -15.86
N ILE A 698 19.07 -28.01 -15.99
CA ILE A 698 19.99 -28.15 -14.87
C ILE A 698 20.64 -26.78 -14.64
N MET A 699 20.34 -26.14 -13.50
CA MET A 699 20.62 -24.74 -13.28
C MET A 699 21.98 -24.47 -12.63
N ALA A 700 22.50 -25.43 -11.88
CA ALA A 700 23.79 -25.35 -11.20
C ALA A 700 24.36 -26.74 -10.90
N TYR A 701 25.65 -26.81 -10.61
CA TYR A 701 26.33 -28.04 -10.22
C TYR A 701 27.14 -27.82 -8.93
N PRO A 702 26.51 -27.86 -7.74
CA PRO A 702 27.24 -27.77 -6.47
C PRO A 702 28.30 -28.86 -6.36
N VAL A 703 29.51 -28.46 -6.00
CA VAL A 703 30.61 -29.36 -5.77
C VAL A 703 30.52 -29.91 -4.35
N ILE A 704 30.26 -31.20 -4.23
CA ILE A 704 30.19 -31.92 -2.94
C ILE A 704 31.60 -32.26 -2.44
N SER A 705 32.47 -32.64 -3.34
CA SER A 705 33.90 -32.91 -3.08
C SER A 705 34.72 -32.41 -4.24
N GLY A 706 35.77 -31.58 -3.98
CA GLY A 706 36.66 -31.10 -5.02
C GLY A 706 37.65 -32.11 -5.53
N GLY A 707 37.84 -33.27 -4.87
CA GLY A 707 38.84 -34.27 -5.21
C GLY A 707 40.23 -33.70 -5.12
N TYR A 708 41.16 -34.33 -5.86
CA TYR A 708 42.58 -33.91 -5.90
C TYR A 708 43.27 -34.38 -7.19
N GLY A 709 44.41 -33.73 -7.52
CA GLY A 709 45.24 -34.10 -8.67
C GLY A 709 44.77 -33.60 -10.03
N TYR A 710 43.78 -32.68 -10.05
CA TYR A 710 43.31 -32.04 -11.29
C TYR A 710 44.31 -30.98 -11.74
N GLY A 711 44.71 -31.01 -13.03
CA GLY A 711 45.75 -30.11 -13.55
C GLY A 711 45.28 -28.77 -14.10
N SER A 712 44.12 -28.73 -14.70
CA SER A 712 43.52 -27.56 -15.37
C SER A 712 42.01 -27.70 -15.48
N ASP A 713 41.33 -26.63 -15.88
CA ASP A 713 39.89 -26.63 -16.18
C ASP A 713 39.57 -27.64 -17.28
N PHE A 714 38.41 -28.30 -17.17
CA PHE A 714 37.97 -29.34 -18.10
C PHE A 714 36.42 -29.44 -18.16
N PRO A 715 35.85 -29.92 -19.30
CA PRO A 715 34.42 -30.16 -19.37
C PRO A 715 34.04 -31.38 -18.53
N VAL A 716 32.95 -31.31 -17.80
CA VAL A 716 32.40 -32.44 -17.06
C VAL A 716 31.43 -33.27 -17.93
N THR A 717 31.36 -34.60 -17.67
CA THR A 717 30.44 -35.49 -18.36
C THR A 717 29.10 -35.47 -17.59
N ILE A 718 28.01 -35.12 -18.28
CA ILE A 718 26.66 -35.09 -17.71
C ILE A 718 25.85 -36.16 -18.41
N THR A 719 25.33 -37.11 -17.64
CA THR A 719 24.46 -38.21 -18.11
C THR A 719 23.09 -38.08 -17.44
N GLY A 720 22.04 -38.40 -18.18
CA GLY A 720 20.66 -38.32 -17.69
C GLY A 720 19.66 -38.71 -18.77
N ASP A 721 18.38 -38.43 -18.51
CA ASP A 721 17.27 -38.69 -19.45
C ASP A 721 16.95 -37.51 -20.34
N GLY A 722 17.55 -36.30 -20.07
CA GLY A 722 17.45 -35.13 -20.90
C GLY A 722 18.58 -34.99 -21.95
N THR A 723 18.64 -33.84 -22.61
CA THR A 723 19.63 -33.59 -23.67
C THR A 723 20.26 -32.21 -23.58
N GLY A 724 21.50 -32.10 -24.08
CA GLY A 724 22.18 -30.81 -24.32
C GLY A 724 22.82 -30.11 -23.11
N ALA A 725 22.72 -30.65 -21.89
CA ALA A 725 23.40 -30.06 -20.74
C ALA A 725 24.93 -30.15 -20.90
N ALA A 726 25.63 -29.07 -20.61
CA ALA A 726 27.08 -28.99 -20.64
C ALA A 726 27.59 -28.05 -19.54
N ALA A 727 28.76 -28.39 -18.96
CA ALA A 727 29.41 -27.57 -17.95
C ALA A 727 30.91 -27.77 -17.92
N THR A 728 31.65 -26.80 -17.36
CA THR A 728 33.08 -26.80 -17.21
C THR A 728 33.48 -26.76 -15.74
N ALA A 729 34.33 -27.67 -15.33
CA ALA A 729 34.94 -27.67 -14.00
C ALA A 729 36.13 -26.72 -13.97
N HIS A 730 36.10 -25.78 -13.01
CA HIS A 730 37.22 -24.87 -12.74
C HIS A 730 38.09 -25.41 -11.61
N VAL A 731 39.38 -25.49 -11.86
CA VAL A 731 40.37 -26.11 -10.96
C VAL A 731 41.22 -25.07 -10.25
N VAL A 732 41.25 -25.13 -8.93
CA VAL A 732 42.11 -24.29 -8.09
C VAL A 732 42.89 -25.18 -7.14
N ASN A 733 44.21 -25.03 -7.14
CA ASN A 733 45.13 -25.82 -6.28
C ASN A 733 44.94 -27.35 -6.39
N GLY A 734 44.69 -27.82 -7.62
CA GLY A 734 44.52 -29.24 -7.89
C GLY A 734 43.18 -29.85 -7.50
N LYS A 735 42.21 -29.04 -7.15
CA LYS A 735 40.82 -29.42 -6.79
C LYS A 735 39.80 -28.74 -7.68
N VAL A 736 38.69 -29.40 -7.95
CA VAL A 736 37.55 -28.78 -8.57
C VAL A 736 36.92 -27.81 -7.55
N ASN A 737 36.94 -26.51 -7.85
CA ASN A 737 36.45 -25.46 -6.98
C ASN A 737 35.04 -25.01 -7.34
N LYS A 738 34.70 -24.95 -8.62
CA LYS A 738 33.41 -24.53 -9.16
C LYS A 738 33.13 -25.30 -10.46
N ILE A 739 31.87 -25.49 -10.77
CA ILE A 739 31.40 -25.99 -12.06
C ILE A 739 30.51 -24.93 -12.69
N GLU A 740 30.96 -24.37 -13.82
CA GLU A 740 30.20 -23.37 -14.56
C GLU A 740 29.28 -24.04 -15.59
N VAL A 741 28.01 -23.67 -15.59
CA VAL A 741 27.04 -24.15 -16.59
C VAL A 741 27.29 -23.47 -17.90
N THR A 742 27.60 -24.21 -18.95
CA THR A 742 27.78 -23.67 -20.31
C THR A 742 26.52 -23.91 -21.18
N ASN A 743 25.71 -24.90 -20.85
CA ASN A 743 24.40 -25.13 -21.43
C ASN A 743 23.50 -25.83 -20.39
N TYR A 744 22.31 -25.30 -20.16
CA TYR A 744 21.37 -25.81 -19.16
C TYR A 744 20.71 -27.14 -19.55
N GLY A 745 20.73 -27.50 -20.83
CA GLY A 745 20.01 -28.65 -21.37
C GLY A 745 18.49 -28.51 -21.26
N VAL A 746 17.77 -29.56 -21.62
CA VAL A 746 16.30 -29.65 -21.52
C VAL A 746 15.85 -31.07 -21.21
N ASP A 747 14.65 -31.20 -20.64
CA ASP A 747 13.93 -32.44 -20.37
C ASP A 747 14.61 -33.42 -19.38
N TYR A 748 15.55 -32.94 -18.55
CA TYR A 748 16.12 -33.76 -17.48
C TYR A 748 15.14 -33.88 -16.32
N ARG A 749 14.89 -35.13 -15.90
CA ARG A 749 14.22 -35.47 -14.63
C ARG A 749 15.24 -36.03 -13.61
N TRP A 750 16.41 -36.44 -14.08
CA TRP A 750 17.56 -36.76 -13.28
C TRP A 750 18.84 -36.53 -14.07
N CYS A 751 19.93 -36.28 -13.39
CA CYS A 751 21.26 -36.24 -13.99
C CYS A 751 22.33 -36.77 -13.03
N LYS A 752 23.42 -37.26 -13.62
CA LYS A 752 24.63 -37.64 -12.93
C LYS A 752 25.80 -36.88 -13.54
N VAL A 753 26.65 -36.31 -12.67
CA VAL A 753 27.87 -35.63 -13.08
C VAL A 753 29.07 -36.56 -12.86
N SER A 754 29.93 -36.67 -13.85
CA SER A 754 31.17 -37.42 -13.76
C SER A 754 32.37 -36.59 -14.28
N PHE A 755 33.53 -36.87 -13.74
CA PHE A 755 34.77 -36.11 -13.96
C PHE A 755 35.81 -36.90 -14.76
N ASP A 756 35.33 -37.66 -15.75
CA ASP A 756 36.15 -38.63 -16.52
C ASP A 756 37.20 -37.95 -17.42
N GLN A 757 37.07 -36.67 -17.68
CA GLN A 757 37.97 -35.87 -18.54
C GLN A 757 39.13 -35.22 -17.77
N GLY A 758 39.10 -35.20 -16.46
CA GLY A 758 40.13 -34.61 -15.64
C GLY A 758 41.23 -35.59 -15.24
N SER A 759 42.46 -35.15 -15.03
CA SER A 759 43.57 -35.98 -14.57
C SER A 759 43.52 -36.38 -13.09
N GLY A 760 42.57 -35.79 -12.32
CA GLY A 760 42.42 -36.02 -10.88
C GLY A 760 41.43 -37.12 -10.52
N THR A 761 41.19 -37.27 -9.23
CA THR A 761 40.27 -38.26 -8.70
C THR A 761 39.47 -37.72 -7.51
N GLY A 762 38.29 -38.29 -7.22
CA GLY A 762 37.54 -38.03 -6.00
C GLY A 762 36.63 -36.78 -6.03
N ALA A 763 36.54 -36.09 -7.16
CA ALA A 763 35.57 -35.02 -7.30
C ALA A 763 34.15 -35.64 -7.37
N VAL A 764 33.24 -34.98 -6.67
CA VAL A 764 31.80 -35.33 -6.63
C VAL A 764 31.00 -34.05 -6.75
N ALA A 765 30.02 -34.05 -7.65
CA ALA A 765 29.06 -32.98 -7.78
C ALA A 765 27.68 -33.56 -8.14
N ARG A 766 26.64 -32.76 -8.00
CA ARG A 766 25.28 -33.08 -8.43
C ARG A 766 24.74 -31.94 -9.29
N GLY A 767 23.75 -32.21 -10.09
CA GLY A 767 23.00 -31.15 -10.77
C GLY A 767 21.83 -30.67 -9.96
N VAL A 768 21.60 -29.35 -9.93
CA VAL A 768 20.39 -28.71 -9.40
C VAL A 768 19.38 -28.61 -10.52
N GLN A 769 18.25 -29.27 -10.36
CA GLN A 769 17.20 -29.31 -11.37
C GLN A 769 16.19 -28.19 -11.16
N ALA A 770 15.66 -27.63 -12.25
CA ALA A 770 14.51 -26.77 -12.19
C ALA A 770 13.28 -27.55 -11.68
N PRO A 771 12.31 -26.88 -11.03
CA PRO A 771 11.04 -27.51 -10.67
C PRO A 771 10.31 -27.99 -11.94
N TYR A 772 9.33 -28.89 -11.74
CA TYR A 772 8.56 -29.46 -12.84
C TYR A 772 7.98 -28.34 -13.75
N GLY A 773 8.24 -28.45 -15.05
CA GLY A 773 7.88 -27.44 -16.03
C GLY A 773 8.89 -26.29 -16.16
N GLY A 774 9.86 -26.13 -15.25
CA GLY A 774 10.87 -25.08 -15.25
C GLY A 774 10.58 -23.92 -14.31
N HIS A 775 11.62 -23.09 -14.02
CA HIS A 775 11.49 -21.90 -13.19
C HIS A 775 10.60 -20.83 -13.88
N GLY A 776 9.50 -20.45 -13.24
CA GLY A 776 8.53 -19.49 -13.75
C GLY A 776 7.37 -20.11 -14.53
N LYS A 777 7.32 -21.46 -14.69
CA LYS A 777 6.19 -22.17 -15.30
C LYS A 777 4.92 -22.01 -14.43
N ASP A 778 5.06 -22.18 -13.15
CA ASP A 778 4.00 -22.03 -12.16
C ASP A 778 4.54 -21.26 -10.97
N PRO A 779 4.25 -19.94 -10.87
CA PRO A 779 4.75 -19.14 -9.76
C PRO A 779 4.26 -19.61 -8.38
N ILE A 780 3.03 -20.13 -8.26
CA ILE A 780 2.48 -20.59 -6.99
C ILE A 780 3.31 -21.75 -6.45
N THR A 781 3.44 -22.81 -7.24
CA THR A 781 4.25 -23.98 -6.85
C THR A 781 5.74 -23.65 -6.78
N GLY A 782 6.24 -22.88 -7.75
CA GLY A 782 7.65 -22.49 -7.84
C GLY A 782 8.13 -21.59 -6.70
N MET A 783 7.24 -20.88 -6.02
CA MET A 783 7.51 -20.01 -4.88
C MET A 783 7.00 -20.57 -3.55
N PHE A 784 6.59 -21.83 -3.51
CA PHE A 784 6.08 -22.51 -2.30
C PHE A 784 4.89 -21.79 -1.66
N ALA A 785 4.03 -21.16 -2.47
CA ALA A 785 2.91 -20.36 -1.99
C ALA A 785 1.77 -21.24 -1.49
N LYS A 786 1.66 -21.40 -0.18
CA LYS A 786 0.61 -22.17 0.53
C LYS A 786 -0.19 -21.31 1.50
N THR A 787 -0.03 -20.00 1.43
CA THR A 787 -0.67 -19.03 2.32
C THR A 787 -1.61 -18.18 1.51
N LEU A 788 -2.83 -18.03 1.98
CA LEU A 788 -3.81 -17.12 1.39
C LEU A 788 -3.98 -15.87 2.24
N MET A 789 -3.98 -14.72 1.60
CA MET A 789 -4.39 -13.47 2.23
C MET A 789 -5.77 -13.09 1.71
N PHE A 790 -6.67 -12.85 2.66
CA PHE A 790 -8.01 -12.34 2.42
C PHE A 790 -8.03 -10.85 2.70
N TYR A 791 -8.70 -10.11 1.84
CA TYR A 791 -8.83 -8.65 1.95
C TYR A 791 -10.28 -8.27 2.12
N SER A 792 -10.56 -7.30 2.97
CA SER A 792 -11.85 -6.62 3.01
C SER A 792 -11.64 -5.17 3.40
N ASN A 793 -12.44 -4.29 2.85
CA ASN A 793 -12.48 -2.89 3.22
C ASN A 793 -13.81 -2.60 3.90
N ILE A 794 -13.75 -2.07 5.12
CA ILE A 794 -14.89 -1.54 5.84
C ILE A 794 -14.90 -0.04 5.58
N SER A 795 -15.75 0.38 4.65
CA SER A 795 -15.91 1.79 4.35
C SER A 795 -17.02 2.40 5.22
N LYS A 796 -16.94 3.71 5.38
CA LYS A 796 -17.86 4.64 6.02
C LYS A 796 -19.34 4.48 5.66
N ASP A 797 -19.68 3.73 4.63
CA ASP A 797 -21.02 3.65 4.11
C ASP A 797 -21.92 2.88 5.07
N THR A 798 -22.75 3.61 5.81
CA THR A 798 -23.74 3.10 6.75
C THR A 798 -24.73 2.10 6.12
N ASN A 799 -24.81 2.07 4.79
CA ASN A 799 -25.65 1.12 4.04
C ASN A 799 -24.99 -0.25 3.86
N GLN A 800 -23.73 -0.42 4.28
CA GLN A 800 -23.01 -1.68 4.14
C GLN A 800 -23.14 -2.64 5.34
N GLY A 801 -24.09 -2.42 6.24
CA GLY A 801 -24.34 -3.32 7.36
C GLY A 801 -23.32 -3.26 8.51
N PHE A 802 -22.26 -2.47 8.37
CA PHE A 802 -21.32 -2.21 9.47
C PHE A 802 -21.86 -1.05 10.31
N THR A 803 -22.08 -1.30 11.60
CA THR A 803 -22.47 -0.25 12.53
C THR A 803 -21.28 0.68 12.78
N VAL A 804 -21.52 1.97 12.57
CA VAL A 804 -20.56 3.03 12.89
C VAL A 804 -20.67 3.36 14.38
N ASN A 805 -19.55 3.71 15.01
CA ASN A 805 -19.48 4.10 16.43
C ASN A 805 -19.76 2.97 17.44
N ASN A 806 -19.67 1.70 17.04
CA ASN A 806 -19.61 0.60 17.98
C ASN A 806 -18.29 -0.16 17.86
N ASP A 807 -17.83 -0.72 18.96
CA ASP A 807 -16.60 -1.48 19.02
C ASP A 807 -16.82 -2.88 18.41
N PHE A 808 -15.81 -3.34 17.67
CA PHE A 808 -15.70 -4.73 17.25
C PHE A 808 -14.41 -5.33 17.81
N ARG A 809 -14.51 -6.54 18.34
CA ARG A 809 -13.39 -7.25 18.99
C ARG A 809 -13.13 -8.63 18.42
N GLN A 810 -14.00 -9.09 17.53
CA GLN A 810 -13.87 -10.41 16.93
C GLN A 810 -14.18 -10.33 15.45
N LEU A 811 -13.33 -10.97 14.68
CA LEU A 811 -13.52 -11.14 13.23
C LEU A 811 -13.26 -12.60 12.86
N GLY A 812 -13.81 -13.01 11.72
CA GLY A 812 -13.53 -14.35 11.23
C GLY A 812 -14.04 -14.54 9.81
N ILE A 813 -13.84 -15.76 9.31
CA ILE A 813 -14.27 -16.19 7.98
C ILE A 813 -15.23 -17.36 8.10
N ILE A 814 -16.36 -17.25 7.41
CA ILE A 814 -17.40 -18.28 7.36
C ILE A 814 -17.71 -18.66 5.91
N LYS A 815 -17.86 -19.97 5.66
CA LYS A 815 -18.17 -20.55 4.35
C LYS A 815 -19.65 -20.94 4.28
N ASN A 816 -20.30 -20.57 3.19
CA ASN A 816 -21.69 -20.92 2.85
C ASN A 816 -22.73 -20.62 3.96
N PRO A 817 -22.77 -19.41 4.54
CA PRO A 817 -23.86 -19.06 5.44
C PRO A 817 -25.18 -19.04 4.66
N ARG A 818 -26.30 -19.22 5.36
CA ARG A 818 -27.64 -19.24 4.76
C ARG A 818 -28.34 -17.90 4.95
N GLN A 819 -29.28 -17.63 4.07
CA GLN A 819 -30.20 -16.52 4.24
C GLN A 819 -31.16 -16.81 5.40
N PHE A 820 -31.40 -15.83 6.25
CA PHE A 820 -32.29 -15.96 7.41
C PHE A 820 -33.68 -16.45 7.00
N GLY A 821 -34.20 -17.45 7.75
CA GLY A 821 -35.49 -18.03 7.53
C GLY A 821 -35.64 -18.92 6.28
N THR A 822 -34.56 -19.24 5.61
CA THR A 822 -34.53 -20.12 4.43
C THR A 822 -33.44 -21.18 4.52
N TYR A 823 -33.52 -22.21 3.62
CA TYR A 823 -32.43 -23.19 3.45
C TYR A 823 -31.46 -22.79 2.33
N GLY A 824 -31.68 -21.66 1.66
CA GLY A 824 -30.84 -21.18 0.56
C GLY A 824 -29.56 -20.53 1.06
N ASN A 825 -28.49 -20.63 0.23
CA ASN A 825 -27.24 -19.91 0.51
C ASN A 825 -27.49 -18.40 0.50
N LEU A 826 -26.78 -17.68 1.36
CA LEU A 826 -26.79 -16.24 1.38
C LEU A 826 -26.36 -15.68 0.02
N ALA A 827 -27.21 -14.84 -0.57
CA ALA A 827 -26.96 -14.22 -1.87
C ALA A 827 -26.44 -12.78 -1.75
N SER A 828 -26.72 -12.13 -0.62
CA SER A 828 -26.31 -10.74 -0.36
C SER A 828 -24.81 -10.64 -0.18
N THR A 829 -24.19 -9.64 -0.80
CA THR A 829 -22.77 -9.32 -0.60
C THR A 829 -22.49 -8.73 0.78
N LEU A 830 -23.53 -8.16 1.40
CA LEU A 830 -23.52 -7.62 2.75
C LEU A 830 -24.73 -8.15 3.49
N ALA A 831 -24.56 -8.57 4.71
CA ALA A 831 -25.62 -9.18 5.49
C ALA A 831 -25.53 -8.77 6.96
N SER A 832 -26.66 -8.37 7.53
CA SER A 832 -26.82 -8.13 8.96
C SER A 832 -27.30 -9.40 9.65
N ALA A 833 -26.70 -9.74 10.78
CA ALA A 833 -27.14 -10.79 11.69
C ALA A 833 -28.03 -10.24 12.83
N CYS A 834 -28.37 -8.96 12.78
CA CYS A 834 -29.17 -8.27 13.79
C CYS A 834 -30.57 -7.93 13.26
N TYR A 835 -31.51 -7.85 14.16
CA TYR A 835 -32.85 -7.32 13.91
C TYR A 835 -32.82 -5.79 13.89
N VAL A 836 -33.56 -5.16 12.99
CA VAL A 836 -33.90 -3.73 13.09
C VAL A 836 -35.25 -3.61 13.76
N VAL A 837 -35.25 -3.12 14.99
CA VAL A 837 -36.47 -2.89 15.77
C VAL A 837 -36.77 -1.41 15.77
N THR A 838 -37.88 -0.98 15.13
CA THR A 838 -38.32 0.40 15.16
C THR A 838 -39.31 0.63 16.33
N GLY A 839 -39.25 1.82 16.91
CA GLY A 839 -40.07 2.22 18.06
C GLY A 839 -39.46 3.46 18.72
N PHE A 840 -40.27 4.11 19.57
CA PHE A 840 -39.72 5.20 20.36
C PHE A 840 -38.84 4.64 21.47
N ILE A 841 -37.55 4.98 21.42
CA ILE A 841 -36.55 4.58 22.42
C ILE A 841 -36.06 5.84 23.11
N ASP A 842 -36.24 5.92 24.42
CA ASP A 842 -35.70 6.99 25.23
C ASP A 842 -34.16 6.77 25.41
N THR A 843 -33.35 7.54 24.74
CA THR A 843 -31.90 7.43 24.78
C THR A 843 -31.28 7.79 26.12
N THR A 844 -32.04 8.33 27.07
CA THR A 844 -31.60 8.53 28.45
C THR A 844 -31.64 7.23 29.25
N ASN A 845 -32.53 6.31 28.89
CA ASN A 845 -32.75 5.03 29.57
C ASN A 845 -32.17 3.82 28.82
N PHE A 846 -31.93 3.96 27.55
CA PHE A 846 -31.37 2.90 26.70
C PHE A 846 -30.12 3.39 26.01
N THR A 847 -29.07 2.61 26.12
CA THR A 847 -27.75 2.92 25.54
C THR A 847 -27.26 1.77 24.65
N GLN A 848 -26.30 2.07 23.79
CA GLN A 848 -25.55 1.06 23.07
C GLN A 848 -24.90 0.05 24.03
N ASP A 849 -24.80 -1.20 23.60
CA ASP A 849 -24.32 -2.38 24.33
C ASP A 849 -25.17 -2.78 25.57
N MET A 850 -26.30 -2.13 25.78
CA MET A 850 -27.22 -2.50 26.86
C MET A 850 -27.95 -3.79 26.52
N ASN A 851 -28.03 -4.69 27.49
CA ASN A 851 -28.87 -5.87 27.43
C ASN A 851 -30.30 -5.51 27.83
N VAL A 852 -31.25 -6.06 27.10
CA VAL A 852 -32.70 -5.90 27.32
C VAL A 852 -33.37 -7.25 27.18
N ASN A 853 -34.42 -7.48 28.01
CA ASN A 853 -35.18 -8.71 27.99
C ASN A 853 -36.48 -8.52 27.25
N LEU A 854 -36.94 -9.55 26.56
CA LEU A 854 -38.22 -9.53 25.82
C LEU A 854 -39.38 -9.91 26.74
N GLY A 855 -40.38 -9.07 26.84
CA GLY A 855 -41.65 -9.30 27.52
C GLY A 855 -41.60 -9.17 29.05
N THR A 856 -40.61 -9.75 29.71
CA THR A 856 -40.42 -9.74 31.17
C THR A 856 -38.95 -9.53 31.53
N ALA A 857 -38.66 -9.15 32.79
CA ALA A 857 -37.31 -8.94 33.26
C ALA A 857 -36.41 -10.22 33.21
N THR A 858 -37.01 -11.38 33.04
CA THR A 858 -36.33 -12.69 32.90
C THR A 858 -36.63 -13.35 31.53
N GLY A 859 -37.18 -12.60 30.58
CA GLY A 859 -37.50 -13.06 29.23
C GLY A 859 -36.22 -13.20 28.38
N PRO A 860 -36.39 -13.64 27.11
CA PRO A 860 -35.26 -13.79 26.20
C PRO A 860 -34.43 -12.52 26.07
N LEU A 861 -33.13 -12.72 26.02
CA LEU A 861 -32.11 -11.65 26.07
C LEU A 861 -31.75 -11.13 24.68
N PHE A 862 -31.75 -9.82 24.57
CA PHE A 862 -31.30 -9.07 23.40
C PHE A 862 -30.23 -8.05 23.82
N ARG A 863 -29.40 -7.66 22.90
CA ARG A 863 -28.43 -6.58 23.06
C ARG A 863 -28.68 -5.47 22.05
N ILE A 864 -28.66 -4.23 22.51
CA ILE A 864 -28.72 -3.05 21.65
C ILE A 864 -27.33 -2.83 21.06
N VAL A 865 -27.16 -3.15 19.78
CA VAL A 865 -25.88 -2.96 19.05
C VAL A 865 -25.69 -1.50 18.65
N ALA A 866 -26.76 -0.86 18.21
CA ALA A 866 -26.75 0.57 17.88
C ALA A 866 -28.15 1.16 18.07
N LEU A 867 -28.19 2.44 18.44
CA LEU A 867 -29.41 3.24 18.45
C LEU A 867 -29.52 4.00 17.13
N THR A 868 -30.71 4.06 16.57
CA THR A 868 -31.04 4.83 15.37
C THR A 868 -32.07 5.91 15.70
N SER A 869 -32.29 6.86 14.81
CA SER A 869 -33.29 7.90 15.00
C SER A 869 -34.73 7.36 15.13
N THR A 870 -34.99 6.12 14.73
CA THR A 870 -36.31 5.49 14.67
C THR A 870 -36.40 4.18 15.44
N GLY A 871 -35.34 3.75 16.13
CA GLY A 871 -35.31 2.47 16.83
C GLY A 871 -33.89 2.00 17.20
N ALA A 872 -33.68 0.70 17.15
CA ALA A 872 -32.38 0.08 17.47
C ALA A 872 -32.04 -1.08 16.52
N LEU A 873 -30.75 -1.25 16.29
CA LEU A 873 -30.19 -2.49 15.76
C LEU A 873 -29.94 -3.42 16.94
N MET A 874 -30.56 -4.59 16.95
CA MET A 874 -30.61 -5.50 18.10
C MET A 874 -30.11 -6.89 17.73
N GLN A 875 -29.23 -7.42 18.55
CA GLN A 875 -28.75 -8.79 18.48
C GLN A 875 -29.61 -9.68 19.42
N SER A 876 -30.15 -10.78 18.91
CA SER A 876 -30.75 -11.80 19.74
C SER A 876 -29.67 -12.69 20.33
N ILE A 877 -29.61 -12.80 21.66
CA ILE A 877 -28.66 -13.64 22.38
C ILE A 877 -29.25 -15.04 22.59
N ASP A 878 -30.52 -15.15 22.94
CA ASP A 878 -31.22 -16.41 23.20
C ASP A 878 -31.91 -16.97 21.94
N ASN A 879 -31.54 -16.49 20.75
CA ASN A 879 -32.06 -16.93 19.45
C ASN A 879 -33.59 -16.76 19.31
N GLU A 880 -34.19 -15.83 20.04
CA GLU A 880 -35.61 -15.50 19.93
C GLU A 880 -35.86 -14.51 18.78
N VAL A 881 -37.05 -14.61 18.17
CA VAL A 881 -37.48 -13.76 17.06
C VAL A 881 -38.43 -12.69 17.58
N PRO A 882 -38.06 -11.41 17.58
CA PRO A 882 -38.95 -10.35 18.01
C PRO A 882 -40.05 -10.12 16.96
N VAL A 883 -41.25 -9.71 17.42
CA VAL A 883 -42.38 -9.36 16.56
C VAL A 883 -42.92 -7.97 16.93
N VAL A 884 -43.67 -7.38 16.02
CA VAL A 884 -44.35 -6.09 16.26
C VAL A 884 -45.25 -6.21 17.49
N GLY A 885 -45.20 -5.22 18.38
CA GLY A 885 -45.91 -5.19 19.64
C GLY A 885 -45.10 -5.75 20.82
N ASN A 886 -43.99 -6.40 20.60
CA ASN A 886 -43.11 -6.85 21.68
C ASN A 886 -42.59 -5.67 22.51
N VAL A 887 -42.47 -5.90 23.83
CA VAL A 887 -41.92 -4.93 24.79
C VAL A 887 -40.54 -5.39 25.23
N PHE A 888 -39.58 -4.52 25.16
CA PHE A 888 -38.25 -4.75 25.64
C PHE A 888 -37.99 -4.01 26.95
N ILE A 889 -37.36 -4.67 27.91
CA ILE A 889 -37.20 -4.19 29.28
C ILE A 889 -35.71 -4.21 29.64
N ASN A 890 -35.18 -3.10 30.11
CA ASN A 890 -33.81 -3.05 30.65
C ASN A 890 -33.79 -3.45 32.14
N ALA A 891 -32.59 -3.62 32.68
CA ALA A 891 -32.39 -4.02 34.10
C ALA A 891 -32.95 -3.01 35.12
N ALA A 892 -33.17 -1.76 34.74
CA ALA A 892 -33.78 -0.73 35.57
C ALA A 892 -35.33 -0.73 35.47
N GLY A 893 -35.94 -1.60 34.67
CA GLY A 893 -37.36 -1.71 34.47
C GLY A 893 -37.94 -0.74 33.41
N ASN A 894 -37.12 0.06 32.74
CA ASN A 894 -37.57 0.92 31.65
C ASN A 894 -37.91 0.06 30.42
N THR A 895 -38.92 0.49 29.66
CA THR A 895 -39.47 -0.28 28.53
C THR A 895 -39.55 0.53 27.25
N PHE A 896 -39.41 -0.15 26.11
CA PHE A 896 -39.86 0.36 24.82
C PHE A 896 -40.59 -0.74 24.04
N SER A 897 -41.48 -0.35 23.14
CA SER A 897 -42.27 -1.27 22.35
C SER A 897 -41.88 -1.24 20.88
N ALA A 898 -41.78 -2.41 20.26
CA ALA A 898 -41.52 -2.55 18.84
C ALA A 898 -42.74 -2.10 18.00
N SER A 899 -42.63 -1.02 17.25
CA SER A 899 -43.63 -0.60 16.25
C SER A 899 -43.39 -1.25 14.88
N GLY A 900 -42.19 -1.75 14.62
CA GLY A 900 -41.84 -2.53 13.45
C GLY A 900 -40.60 -3.39 13.73
N VAL A 901 -40.49 -4.51 13.02
CA VAL A 901 -39.35 -5.43 13.12
C VAL A 901 -38.94 -5.86 11.70
N THR A 902 -37.69 -5.69 11.40
CA THR A 902 -37.04 -6.23 10.19
C THR A 902 -36.08 -7.35 10.60
N ASN A 903 -36.23 -8.50 9.98
CA ASN A 903 -35.42 -9.68 10.26
C ASN A 903 -33.94 -9.49 9.78
N PRO A 904 -32.99 -10.24 10.37
CA PRO A 904 -31.65 -10.35 9.86
C PRO A 904 -31.63 -10.82 8.40
N THR A 905 -30.58 -10.49 7.68
CA THR A 905 -30.37 -11.00 6.32
C THR A 905 -29.74 -12.40 6.33
N VAL A 906 -28.94 -12.68 7.35
CA VAL A 906 -28.20 -13.96 7.47
C VAL A 906 -28.59 -14.71 8.74
N ASP A 907 -28.67 -16.03 8.62
CA ASP A 907 -28.70 -16.96 9.75
C ASP A 907 -27.26 -17.17 10.27
N LYS A 908 -26.93 -16.54 11.38
CA LYS A 908 -25.60 -16.58 11.99
C LYS A 908 -25.20 -17.97 12.51
N TYR A 909 -26.14 -18.89 12.68
CA TYR A 909 -25.89 -20.28 13.10
C TYR A 909 -25.69 -21.23 11.92
N SER A 910 -25.78 -20.75 10.70
CA SER A 910 -25.55 -21.51 9.47
C SER A 910 -24.12 -21.39 8.96
N GLY A 911 -23.77 -22.22 7.96
CA GLY A 911 -22.45 -22.22 7.34
C GLY A 911 -21.35 -22.84 8.23
N HIS A 912 -20.11 -22.82 7.74
CA HIS A 912 -18.94 -23.36 8.43
C HIS A 912 -17.98 -22.23 8.79
N VAL A 913 -17.70 -22.04 10.06
CA VAL A 913 -16.67 -21.09 10.51
C VAL A 913 -15.30 -21.73 10.25
N LEU A 914 -14.45 -21.00 9.51
CA LEU A 914 -13.12 -21.47 9.12
C LEU A 914 -12.00 -20.80 9.90
N PHE A 915 -12.25 -19.60 10.37
CA PHE A 915 -11.25 -18.79 11.05
C PHE A 915 -11.94 -17.83 12.02
N ILE A 916 -11.36 -17.69 13.20
CA ILE A 916 -11.75 -16.71 14.23
C ILE A 916 -10.49 -16.03 14.72
N ASP A 917 -10.55 -14.72 14.88
CA ASP A 917 -9.47 -13.94 15.47
C ASP A 917 -10.05 -12.92 16.46
N ASN A 918 -9.47 -12.89 17.66
CA ASN A 918 -9.83 -11.96 18.72
C ASN A 918 -8.85 -10.79 18.73
N LYS A 919 -9.39 -9.58 18.69
CA LYS A 919 -8.61 -8.34 18.60
C LYS A 919 -8.88 -7.42 19.77
N ILE A 920 -7.98 -6.50 19.99
CA ILE A 920 -8.28 -5.29 20.76
C ILE A 920 -9.45 -4.57 20.08
N ALA A 921 -10.22 -3.83 20.88
CA ALA A 921 -11.34 -3.06 20.35
C ALA A 921 -10.91 -2.12 19.23
N PHE A 922 -11.64 -2.11 18.13
CA PHE A 922 -11.58 -1.03 17.17
C PHE A 922 -12.97 -0.48 16.91
N THR A 923 -13.06 0.85 16.84
CA THR A 923 -14.29 1.57 16.60
C THR A 923 -14.24 2.19 15.21
N PRO A 924 -15.00 1.68 14.22
CA PRO A 924 -15.05 2.34 12.92
C PRO A 924 -15.76 3.68 13.07
N THR A 925 -15.07 4.77 12.72
CA THR A 925 -15.67 6.10 12.68
C THR A 925 -16.15 6.45 11.28
N ALA A 926 -17.07 7.42 11.22
CA ALA A 926 -17.68 7.84 9.95
C ALA A 926 -16.67 8.33 8.89
N ASP A 927 -15.43 8.62 9.25
CA ASP A 927 -14.40 9.17 8.38
C ASP A 927 -13.24 8.21 8.08
N GLN A 928 -13.30 6.98 8.59
CA GLN A 928 -12.26 5.98 8.42
C GLN A 928 -12.63 4.93 7.37
N ASN A 929 -11.65 4.61 6.51
CA ASN A 929 -11.63 3.35 5.77
C ASN A 929 -10.74 2.37 6.52
N VAL A 930 -11.32 1.29 7.01
CA VAL A 930 -10.59 0.22 7.71
C VAL A 930 -10.34 -0.91 6.73
N THR A 931 -9.08 -1.26 6.55
CA THR A 931 -8.69 -2.41 5.74
C THR A 931 -8.41 -3.61 6.65
N LEU A 932 -9.10 -4.71 6.39
CA LEU A 932 -8.83 -6.00 7.01
C LEU A 932 -7.99 -6.85 6.04
N ARG A 933 -6.89 -7.39 6.55
CA ARG A 933 -6.05 -8.37 5.87
C ARG A 933 -5.87 -9.57 6.80
N THR A 934 -6.44 -10.70 6.43
CA THR A 934 -6.32 -11.94 7.20
C THR A 934 -5.43 -12.91 6.42
N VAL A 935 -4.40 -13.42 7.07
CA VAL A 935 -3.46 -14.37 6.50
C VAL A 935 -3.75 -15.75 7.08
N ILE A 936 -4.01 -16.72 6.23
CA ILE A 936 -4.25 -18.13 6.63
C ILE A 936 -3.15 -18.99 6.01
N HIS A 937 -2.43 -19.69 6.88
CA HIS A 937 -1.43 -20.69 6.51
C HIS A 937 -2.09 -22.08 6.47
N PHE A 938 -1.89 -22.79 5.39
CA PHE A 938 -2.38 -24.16 5.19
C PHE A 938 -1.29 -25.19 5.43
#